data_48268b5d27a4a43cfe60d2dc0d4fc944
#
_entry.id   48268b5d27a4a43cfe60d2dc0d4fc944
#
_cell.length_a   1.000
_cell.length_b   1.000
_cell.length_c   1.000
_cell.angle_alpha   90.00
_cell.angle_beta   90.00
_cell.angle_gamma   90.00
#
_symmetry.space_group_name_H-M   'P 1'
#
loop_
_entity.id
_entity.type
_entity.pdbx_description
1 polymer ?
#
loop_
_entity_poly.entity_id
_entity_poly.type
_entity_poly.pdbx_seq_one_letter_code
_entity_poly.pdbx_strand_id
1 'polypeptide(L)'
;MRLEPVDGYFGEDVIVFEGLNRGGYIARGFDVVAPDLENADPVHHNALESDLVALLAVLKPGQRMQVQWTVNSDYRRELLRYRDDTMKFAKNEWSQRQRNERFVRYWRMMEEGLLRREKLRLYFTLPVDGDAFGARRGRLSTSALLSAYQEEFHQLGLFVNALFGTSGGRVHPMTDADHFQHYLEFLNPSLPEQKITDPLEFFDPEKSIQENCWHGECRPLEKPDTGFYHDCYYHGMLALKSLPKHTRPSLAYLLTKLGFRDYALTVNIDPVDVERLIEREQKELTRVEGDYESLRKVKLLAAMKTKAAKIARYSNGENSPYRLQYIIRAWDKSREDLRAKLTALKAAVSNMERAQAYEPALETSARNFFYSSWPGWSFSRYGALWHDYDDAMVANILPFSSTPVGHLDQAEFIYDGTNGNLVGGRTFCGEGNSLTPQHAVTIGTMGSGKSVNAIDILTQTEPFFAFTMIADEGCSYSVYTRTVDPLAEPIIVQANGKLTMNYLDTRGLPLSGLHLSAASALPMLMVGRSQDEDRTKLRHALLTNAVNRLYDDFARWYANHHADKYTLLARRACALDAYRRERMGPQATDLDAFIEFKEFTQEHADEAAGFLARFNESEVTQFAKDAAGAQQLRNLVFAEFQPAEYPQHGHLQELLAAEASGSHADEMRYLATLLEPWSANGSYGELFDGVSNVDLVGKIAHFELSYIPESAEELKAAAAFLIANYTRSHMMRMPRGLRKRNIFGEVARFALVPSGRKVVRESYEQLRKYNVWNLAEVQNYGQFKSSDIRGPVLGNSRILLLQRQTDRTNVEDLSKDFPIPDAVKDAVMSHPEPEKLVGQKYAQFTYYHTDERRPLIVTMRNVASREMLYCASSSGAHYDKRAKELKGYANVVEGIIANA
;
A
#
# COMPACT_ATOMS: atom_id res chain seq x y z
N MET A 1 -31.82 3.39 39.35
CA MET A 1 -30.46 3.58 39.88
C MET A 1 -29.71 4.43 38.87
N ARG A 2 -29.36 5.68 39.18
CA ARG A 2 -28.62 6.52 38.20
C ARG A 2 -27.28 5.87 37.93
N LEU A 3 -26.98 5.64 36.68
CA LEU A 3 -25.64 5.43 36.19
C LEU A 3 -24.82 6.63 36.73
N GLU A 4 -23.65 6.38 37.36
CA GLU A 4 -22.78 7.50 37.63
C GLU A 4 -22.25 8.00 36.27
N PRO A 5 -22.57 9.25 35.92
CA PRO A 5 -22.11 9.78 34.67
C PRO A 5 -20.60 9.92 34.71
N VAL A 6 -19.93 9.39 33.68
CA VAL A 6 -18.66 9.95 33.28
C VAL A 6 -19.04 11.26 32.54
N ASP A 7 -19.12 12.33 33.30
CA ASP A 7 -19.35 13.62 32.69
C ASP A 7 -18.02 14.15 32.16
N GLY A 8 -18.01 14.56 30.90
CA GLY A 8 -16.81 15.03 30.22
C GLY A 8 -17.15 15.66 28.88
N TYR A 9 -16.17 16.28 28.29
CA TYR A 9 -16.29 16.99 27.01
C TYR A 9 -15.12 16.64 26.13
N PHE A 10 -15.32 16.63 24.81
CA PHE A 10 -14.26 16.60 23.82
C PHE A 10 -13.85 18.03 23.48
N GLY A 11 -12.58 18.31 23.41
CA GLY A 11 -12.09 19.62 22.98
C GLY A 11 -10.57 19.70 22.87
N GLU A 12 -10.09 20.29 21.77
CA GLU A 12 -8.67 20.45 21.44
C GLU A 12 -7.89 19.12 21.46
N ASP A 13 -8.49 18.07 20.89
CA ASP A 13 -7.94 16.71 20.76
C ASP A 13 -7.70 15.97 22.09
N VAL A 14 -8.43 16.36 23.14
CA VAL A 14 -8.39 15.66 24.44
C VAL A 14 -9.81 15.44 24.98
N ILE A 15 -9.90 14.56 25.97
CA ILE A 15 -11.11 14.33 26.75
C ILE A 15 -10.92 14.98 28.11
N VAL A 16 -11.81 15.88 28.47
CA VAL A 16 -11.83 16.55 29.78
C VAL A 16 -12.94 15.94 30.62
N PHE A 17 -12.58 15.24 31.71
CA PHE A 17 -13.54 14.66 32.63
C PHE A 17 -13.91 15.63 33.74
N GLU A 18 -15.17 15.58 34.22
CA GLU A 18 -15.70 16.45 35.27
C GLU A 18 -14.82 16.47 36.51
N GLY A 19 -14.81 17.63 37.14
CA GLY A 19 -14.04 17.85 38.33
C GLY A 19 -12.90 18.85 38.18
N LEU A 20 -12.77 19.52 37.02
CA LEU A 20 -11.71 20.49 36.75
C LEU A 20 -11.60 21.59 37.83
N ASN A 21 -12.73 21.97 38.49
CA ASN A 21 -12.76 22.93 39.59
C ASN A 21 -12.53 22.27 40.97
N ARG A 22 -12.48 20.93 41.06
CA ARG A 22 -12.32 20.13 42.28
C ARG A 22 -11.24 19.05 42.18
N GLY A 23 -10.40 19.11 41.15
CA GLY A 23 -9.51 18.04 40.72
C GLY A 23 -10.22 17.09 39.75
N GLY A 24 -9.97 17.22 38.48
CA GLY A 24 -10.46 16.37 37.39
C GLY A 24 -9.34 15.66 36.69
N TYR A 25 -9.61 15.17 35.48
CA TYR A 25 -8.67 14.44 34.68
C TYR A 25 -8.73 14.91 33.23
N ILE A 26 -7.59 14.90 32.55
CA ILE A 26 -7.46 15.08 31.11
C ILE A 26 -6.89 13.83 30.49
N ALA A 27 -7.51 13.31 29.44
CA ALA A 27 -7.03 12.16 28.72
C ALA A 27 -6.78 12.50 27.27
N ARG A 28 -5.68 11.97 26.71
CA ARG A 28 -5.41 11.96 25.27
C ARG A 28 -5.32 10.55 24.78
N GLY A 29 -6.00 10.28 23.65
CA GLY A 29 -6.01 9.00 22.97
C GLY A 29 -5.06 8.97 21.81
N PHE A 30 -4.60 7.78 21.49
CA PHE A 30 -3.81 7.44 20.30
C PHE A 30 -4.39 6.18 19.67
N ASP A 31 -4.66 6.23 18.36
CA ASP A 31 -4.90 5.03 17.58
C ASP A 31 -3.57 4.34 17.30
N VAL A 32 -3.48 3.06 17.61
CA VAL A 32 -2.26 2.28 17.48
C VAL A 32 -2.46 1.16 16.47
N VAL A 33 -1.64 1.16 15.44
CA VAL A 33 -1.47 -0.01 14.58
C VAL A 33 -0.33 -0.83 15.19
N ALA A 34 -0.68 -1.91 15.89
CA ALA A 34 0.31 -2.78 16.50
C ALA A 34 1.15 -3.50 15.44
N PRO A 35 2.39 -3.91 15.78
CA PRO A 35 3.20 -4.75 14.90
C PRO A 35 2.46 -6.04 14.53
N ASP A 36 2.66 -6.52 13.30
CA ASP A 36 2.18 -7.84 12.92
C ASP A 36 2.94 -8.91 13.68
N LEU A 37 2.23 -9.65 14.52
CA LEU A 37 2.78 -10.75 15.29
C LEU A 37 2.53 -12.13 14.66
N GLU A 38 1.64 -12.24 13.68
CA GLU A 38 1.36 -13.50 12.98
C GLU A 38 2.53 -13.95 12.11
N ASN A 39 3.18 -12.95 11.50
CA ASN A 39 4.31 -13.15 10.59
C ASN A 39 5.64 -12.76 11.23
N ALA A 40 5.71 -12.71 12.58
CA ALA A 40 6.88 -12.26 13.32
C ALA A 40 7.73 -13.40 13.84
N ASP A 41 9.04 -13.27 13.71
CA ASP A 41 10.00 -14.17 14.36
C ASP A 41 10.12 -13.87 15.86
N PRO A 42 10.62 -14.80 16.69
CA PRO A 42 10.77 -14.61 18.14
C PRO A 42 11.52 -13.33 18.53
N VAL A 43 12.47 -12.88 17.71
CA VAL A 43 13.22 -11.63 17.94
C VAL A 43 12.28 -10.42 17.94
N HIS A 44 11.24 -10.43 17.12
CA HIS A 44 10.27 -9.35 17.03
C HIS A 44 9.33 -9.30 18.24
N HIS A 45 8.96 -10.46 18.78
CA HIS A 45 8.19 -10.55 20.03
C HIS A 45 8.97 -9.98 21.21
N ASN A 46 10.28 -10.29 21.30
CA ASN A 46 11.15 -9.74 22.33
C ASN A 46 11.37 -8.23 22.16
N ALA A 47 11.48 -7.75 20.94
CA ALA A 47 11.59 -6.31 20.67
C ALA A 47 10.33 -5.56 21.11
N LEU A 48 9.14 -6.10 20.83
CA LEU A 48 7.88 -5.52 21.29
C LEU A 48 7.78 -5.52 22.83
N GLU A 49 8.19 -6.58 23.51
CA GLU A 49 8.25 -6.61 24.98
C GLU A 49 9.11 -5.46 25.50
N SER A 50 10.32 -5.27 24.94
CA SER A 50 11.23 -4.19 25.32
C SER A 50 10.63 -2.79 25.07
N ASP A 51 9.97 -2.59 23.92
CA ASP A 51 9.28 -1.35 23.61
C ASP A 51 8.14 -1.06 24.60
N LEU A 52 7.36 -2.08 24.98
CA LEU A 52 6.28 -1.94 25.94
C LEU A 52 6.78 -1.67 27.36
N VAL A 53 7.88 -2.28 27.79
CA VAL A 53 8.53 -1.98 29.07
C VAL A 53 9.00 -0.52 29.09
N ALA A 54 9.62 -0.04 28.01
CA ALA A 54 10.03 1.35 27.91
C ALA A 54 8.82 2.30 27.92
N LEU A 55 7.70 1.92 27.29
CA LEU A 55 6.45 2.69 27.32
C LEU A 55 5.90 2.82 28.74
N LEU A 56 5.92 1.73 29.52
CA LEU A 56 5.48 1.77 30.92
C LEU A 56 6.35 2.69 31.76
N ALA A 57 7.66 2.74 31.51
CA ALA A 57 8.62 3.56 32.26
C ALA A 57 8.39 5.08 32.12
N VAL A 58 7.62 5.53 31.12
CA VAL A 58 7.28 6.96 30.92
C VAL A 58 6.26 7.44 31.95
N LEU A 59 5.45 6.55 32.53
CA LEU A 59 4.39 6.91 33.44
C LEU A 59 4.95 7.46 34.76
N LYS A 60 4.52 8.68 35.10
CA LYS A 60 4.83 9.32 36.37
C LYS A 60 3.78 8.95 37.44
N PRO A 61 4.14 9.00 38.74
CA PRO A 61 3.16 8.82 39.82
C PRO A 61 1.94 9.74 39.63
N GLY A 62 0.75 9.15 39.77
CA GLY A 62 -0.54 9.85 39.59
C GLY A 62 -1.06 9.87 38.14
N GLN A 63 -0.24 9.55 37.16
CA GLN A 63 -0.68 9.36 35.78
C GLN A 63 -1.18 7.94 35.56
N ARG A 64 -2.06 7.74 34.59
CA ARG A 64 -2.57 6.44 34.19
C ARG A 64 -2.47 6.20 32.71
N MET A 65 -2.23 4.96 32.35
CA MET A 65 -2.34 4.49 30.99
C MET A 65 -3.50 3.48 30.91
N GLN A 66 -4.27 3.58 29.83
CA GLN A 66 -5.30 2.60 29.51
C GLN A 66 -5.05 2.06 28.12
N VAL A 67 -5.01 0.76 28.00
CA VAL A 67 -4.94 0.06 26.71
C VAL A 67 -6.32 -0.52 26.41
N GLN A 68 -6.86 -0.19 25.27
CA GLN A 68 -8.14 -0.72 24.77
C GLN A 68 -7.95 -1.44 23.45
N TRP A 69 -8.26 -2.71 23.43
CA TRP A 69 -8.32 -3.52 22.23
C TRP A 69 -9.76 -3.98 22.01
N THR A 70 -10.27 -3.78 20.82
CA THR A 70 -11.66 -4.09 20.47
C THR A 70 -11.71 -4.82 19.14
N VAL A 71 -12.59 -5.80 19.03
CA VAL A 71 -12.89 -6.49 17.77
C VAL A 71 -14.39 -6.42 17.47
N ASN A 72 -14.71 -5.89 16.30
CA ASN A 72 -16.06 -5.76 15.75
C ASN A 72 -16.06 -6.02 14.25
N SER A 73 -17.13 -5.67 13.53
CA SER A 73 -17.27 -5.81 12.08
C SER A 73 -17.31 -4.49 11.33
N ASP A 74 -17.12 -3.35 11.97
CA ASP A 74 -17.35 -2.03 11.37
C ASP A 74 -16.20 -1.56 10.46
N TYR A 75 -16.47 -1.59 9.14
CA TYR A 75 -15.60 -1.06 8.07
C TYR A 75 -16.29 0.06 7.28
N ARG A 76 -17.31 0.72 7.85
CA ARG A 76 -18.11 1.72 7.10
C ARG A 76 -17.25 2.81 6.49
N ARG A 77 -16.35 3.40 7.24
CA ARG A 77 -15.49 4.51 6.79
C ARG A 77 -14.70 4.13 5.54
N GLU A 78 -14.03 2.98 5.58
CA GLU A 78 -13.18 2.51 4.49
C GLU A 78 -14.00 2.08 3.26
N LEU A 79 -15.12 1.41 3.48
CA LEU A 79 -16.01 0.98 2.40
C LEU A 79 -16.71 2.16 1.72
N LEU A 80 -17.19 3.15 2.49
CA LEU A 80 -17.78 4.37 1.92
C LEU A 80 -16.76 5.14 1.09
N ARG A 81 -15.53 5.29 1.58
CA ARG A 81 -14.46 5.91 0.81
C ARG A 81 -14.20 5.17 -0.50
N TYR A 82 -14.08 3.84 -0.46
CA TYR A 82 -13.90 3.02 -1.67
C TYR A 82 -15.04 3.21 -2.68
N ARG A 83 -16.29 3.32 -2.20
CA ARG A 83 -17.47 3.64 -3.00
C ARG A 83 -17.37 5.05 -3.61
N ASP A 84 -17.05 6.04 -2.80
CA ASP A 84 -16.97 7.44 -3.21
C ASP A 84 -15.86 7.66 -4.25
N ASP A 85 -14.70 7.00 -4.08
CA ASP A 85 -13.65 6.95 -5.08
C ASP A 85 -14.13 6.29 -6.38
N THR A 86 -14.96 5.24 -6.28
CA THR A 86 -15.57 4.61 -7.44
C THR A 86 -16.50 5.58 -8.18
N MET A 87 -17.39 6.26 -7.46
CA MET A 87 -18.33 7.22 -8.05
C MET A 87 -17.60 8.40 -8.69
N LYS A 88 -16.53 8.87 -8.08
CA LYS A 88 -15.77 10.04 -8.54
C LYS A 88 -14.89 9.74 -9.75
N PHE A 89 -14.19 8.62 -9.75
CA PHE A 89 -13.11 8.34 -10.69
C PHE A 89 -13.44 7.27 -11.74
N ALA A 90 -14.33 6.31 -11.44
CA ALA A 90 -14.63 5.24 -12.37
C ALA A 90 -15.54 5.74 -13.51
N LYS A 91 -14.97 5.86 -14.71
CA LYS A 91 -15.67 6.20 -15.94
C LYS A 91 -15.91 4.99 -16.84
N ASN A 92 -15.21 3.90 -16.57
CA ASN A 92 -15.30 2.65 -17.30
C ASN A 92 -16.37 1.76 -16.66
N GLU A 93 -17.34 1.29 -17.47
CA GLU A 93 -18.49 0.50 -17.02
C GLU A 93 -18.06 -0.79 -16.29
N TRP A 94 -17.07 -1.51 -16.83
CA TRP A 94 -16.57 -2.74 -16.23
C TRP A 94 -15.96 -2.50 -14.85
N SER A 95 -15.05 -1.55 -14.74
CA SER A 95 -14.42 -1.21 -13.47
C SER A 95 -15.43 -0.72 -12.45
N GLN A 96 -16.35 0.16 -12.85
CA GLN A 96 -17.42 0.66 -11.98
C GLN A 96 -18.30 -0.49 -11.45
N ARG A 97 -18.70 -1.42 -12.33
CA ARG A 97 -19.51 -2.58 -11.95
C ARG A 97 -18.77 -3.47 -10.96
N GLN A 98 -17.55 -3.90 -11.27
CA GLN A 98 -16.78 -4.80 -10.41
C GLN A 98 -16.46 -4.17 -9.04
N ARG A 99 -16.17 -2.88 -8.99
CA ARG A 99 -15.97 -2.14 -7.73
C ARG A 99 -17.26 -2.02 -6.93
N ASN A 100 -18.39 -1.74 -7.56
CA ASN A 100 -19.69 -1.66 -6.89
C ASN A 100 -20.15 -3.02 -6.35
N GLU A 101 -20.00 -4.09 -7.11
CA GLU A 101 -20.33 -5.46 -6.65
C GLU A 101 -19.48 -5.84 -5.43
N ARG A 102 -18.21 -5.47 -5.43
CA ARG A 102 -17.28 -5.68 -4.31
C ARG A 102 -17.70 -4.88 -3.08
N PHE A 103 -18.05 -3.61 -3.25
CA PHE A 103 -18.58 -2.77 -2.18
C PHE A 103 -19.84 -3.38 -1.57
N VAL A 104 -20.83 -3.74 -2.38
CA VAL A 104 -22.10 -4.34 -1.92
C VAL A 104 -21.85 -5.66 -1.17
N ARG A 105 -20.95 -6.48 -1.69
CA ARG A 105 -20.56 -7.75 -1.05
C ARG A 105 -20.00 -7.52 0.35
N TYR A 106 -19.00 -6.64 0.48
CA TYR A 106 -18.35 -6.37 1.76
C TYR A 106 -19.26 -5.60 2.72
N TRP A 107 -20.07 -4.70 2.20
CA TRP A 107 -21.08 -4.02 3.01
C TRP A 107 -22.06 -5.00 3.65
N ARG A 108 -22.58 -5.94 2.87
CA ARG A 108 -23.45 -7.01 3.39
C ARG A 108 -22.72 -7.90 4.39
N MET A 109 -21.48 -8.31 4.10
CA MET A 109 -20.68 -9.10 5.03
C MET A 109 -20.44 -8.35 6.35
N MET A 110 -20.30 -7.04 6.31
CA MET A 110 -20.20 -6.19 7.50
C MET A 110 -21.52 -6.19 8.30
N GLU A 111 -22.65 -5.95 7.64
CA GLU A 111 -23.98 -5.96 8.29
C GLU A 111 -24.35 -7.32 8.87
N GLU A 112 -24.02 -8.40 8.18
CA GLU A 112 -24.18 -9.77 8.67
C GLU A 112 -23.14 -10.13 9.75
N GLY A 113 -22.19 -9.23 9.98
CA GLY A 113 -21.13 -9.38 10.94
C GLY A 113 -20.18 -10.52 10.64
N LEU A 114 -19.92 -10.80 9.39
CA LEU A 114 -18.95 -11.81 8.93
C LEU A 114 -17.53 -11.26 8.88
N LEU A 115 -17.37 -9.93 8.86
CA LEU A 115 -16.08 -9.29 8.87
C LEU A 115 -15.55 -9.14 10.29
N ARG A 116 -14.22 -9.10 10.43
CA ARG A 116 -13.50 -8.93 11.68
C ARG A 116 -12.56 -7.74 11.58
N ARG A 117 -12.75 -6.73 12.44
CA ARG A 117 -11.90 -5.56 12.53
C ARG A 117 -11.37 -5.40 13.93
N GLU A 118 -10.07 -5.39 14.08
CA GLU A 118 -9.37 -5.14 15.32
C GLU A 118 -8.95 -3.67 15.40
N LYS A 119 -9.17 -3.04 16.54
CA LYS A 119 -8.74 -1.68 16.86
C LYS A 119 -8.01 -1.69 18.18
N LEU A 120 -6.85 -1.05 18.20
CA LEU A 120 -6.05 -0.85 19.41
C LEU A 120 -5.92 0.64 19.67
N ARG A 121 -6.23 1.05 20.89
CA ARG A 121 -6.15 2.44 21.33
C ARG A 121 -5.41 2.53 22.66
N LEU A 122 -4.64 3.59 22.79
CA LEU A 122 -3.86 3.89 23.98
C LEU A 122 -4.31 5.22 24.53
N TYR A 123 -4.64 5.30 25.80
CA TYR A 123 -4.98 6.55 26.50
C TYR A 123 -3.99 6.85 27.60
N PHE A 124 -3.53 8.09 27.66
CA PHE A 124 -2.83 8.64 28.81
C PHE A 124 -3.77 9.60 29.53
N THR A 125 -3.96 9.38 30.83
CA THR A 125 -4.84 10.20 31.67
C THR A 125 -4.03 10.85 32.77
N LEU A 126 -4.11 12.17 32.84
CA LEU A 126 -3.36 13.01 33.75
C LEU A 126 -4.33 13.65 34.77
N PRO A 127 -3.97 13.70 36.06
CA PRO A 127 -4.75 14.42 37.03
C PRO A 127 -4.58 15.91 36.82
N VAL A 128 -5.68 16.68 36.95
CA VAL A 128 -5.67 18.11 36.95
C VAL A 128 -5.73 18.58 38.42
N ASP A 129 -4.64 19.17 38.91
CA ASP A 129 -4.60 19.76 40.23
C ASP A 129 -5.14 21.20 40.20
N GLY A 130 -6.23 21.45 40.88
CA GLY A 130 -6.84 22.76 40.94
C GLY A 130 -5.94 23.85 41.60
N ASP A 131 -4.99 23.44 42.43
CA ASP A 131 -4.04 24.37 43.08
C ASP A 131 -2.86 24.73 42.15
N ALA A 132 -2.47 23.84 41.22
CA ALA A 132 -1.38 24.06 40.25
C ALA A 132 -1.67 25.24 39.29
N PHE A 133 -2.93 25.55 39.04
CA PHE A 133 -3.34 26.63 38.12
C PHE A 133 -3.77 27.94 38.81
N GLY A 134 -3.46 28.12 40.09
CA GLY A 134 -3.76 29.38 40.78
C GLY A 134 -5.25 29.74 40.81
N ALA A 135 -6.13 28.76 40.85
CA ALA A 135 -7.57 28.89 40.80
C ALA A 135 -8.17 29.54 42.07
N ARG A 136 -7.54 30.60 42.57
CA ARG A 136 -8.19 31.55 43.49
C ARG A 136 -9.03 32.52 42.64
N ARG A 137 -10.30 32.21 42.44
CA ARG A 137 -11.34 33.08 41.85
C ARG A 137 -11.31 33.30 40.33
N GLY A 138 -11.74 32.35 39.58
CA GLY A 138 -12.12 32.53 38.19
C GLY A 138 -12.14 31.17 37.47
N ARG A 139 -13.16 30.92 36.67
CA ARG A 139 -13.17 29.82 35.72
C ARG A 139 -11.95 29.96 34.82
N LEU A 140 -10.96 29.11 34.98
CA LEU A 140 -9.94 28.93 33.93
C LEU A 140 -10.67 28.54 32.65
N SER A 141 -10.38 29.23 31.56
CA SER A 141 -10.88 28.79 30.26
C SER A 141 -10.28 27.41 29.98
N THR A 142 -11.05 26.50 29.43
CA THR A 142 -10.61 25.18 29.03
C THR A 142 -9.32 25.26 28.20
N SER A 143 -9.19 26.25 27.34
CA SER A 143 -8.02 26.53 26.51
C SER A 143 -6.73 26.82 27.32
N ALA A 144 -6.78 27.52 28.45
CA ALA A 144 -5.58 27.78 29.26
C ALA A 144 -5.09 26.53 30.01
N LEU A 145 -6.03 25.65 30.39
CA LEU A 145 -5.73 24.34 30.96
C LEU A 145 -5.11 23.43 29.92
N LEU A 146 -5.67 23.37 28.73
CA LEU A 146 -5.24 22.56 27.65
C LEU A 146 -3.82 22.93 27.16
N SER A 147 -3.53 24.25 27.07
CA SER A 147 -2.19 24.69 26.67
C SER A 147 -1.08 24.24 27.63
N ALA A 148 -1.37 24.06 28.91
CA ALA A 148 -0.41 23.58 29.90
C ALA A 148 -0.09 22.07 29.74
N TYR A 149 -1.04 21.26 29.23
CA TYR A 149 -0.87 19.83 29.04
C TYR A 149 -0.53 19.45 27.59
N GLN A 150 -0.69 20.34 26.63
CA GLN A 150 -0.39 20.07 25.22
C GLN A 150 1.06 19.63 25.02
N GLU A 151 2.02 20.31 25.65
CA GLU A 151 3.43 19.95 25.55
C GLU A 151 3.70 18.56 26.14
N GLU A 152 3.11 18.22 27.28
CA GLU A 152 3.27 16.89 27.89
C GLU A 152 2.67 15.79 27.01
N PHE A 153 1.48 16.00 26.44
CA PHE A 153 0.87 15.06 25.52
C PHE A 153 1.61 14.98 24.18
N HIS A 154 2.18 16.10 23.72
CA HIS A 154 3.02 16.09 22.51
C HIS A 154 4.29 15.26 22.73
N GLN A 155 4.97 15.45 23.85
CA GLN A 155 6.15 14.66 24.22
C GLN A 155 5.84 13.17 24.36
N LEU A 156 4.72 12.83 25.00
CA LEU A 156 4.22 11.44 25.06
C LEU A 156 3.97 10.88 23.68
N GLY A 157 3.34 11.63 22.78
CA GLY A 157 3.05 11.21 21.41
C GLY A 157 4.31 10.95 20.59
N LEU A 158 5.30 11.85 20.68
CA LEU A 158 6.61 11.69 20.04
C LEU A 158 7.32 10.43 20.56
N PHE A 159 7.30 10.23 21.86
CA PHE A 159 7.93 9.07 22.50
C PHE A 159 7.26 7.75 22.05
N VAL A 160 5.94 7.68 22.11
CA VAL A 160 5.18 6.48 21.70
C VAL A 160 5.42 6.17 20.21
N ASN A 161 5.43 7.20 19.36
CA ASN A 161 5.71 7.01 17.94
C ASN A 161 7.16 6.55 17.69
N ALA A 162 8.12 7.07 18.45
CA ALA A 162 9.52 6.67 18.34
C ALA A 162 9.74 5.21 18.77
N LEU A 163 9.09 4.77 19.85
CA LEU A 163 9.20 3.40 20.35
C LEU A 163 8.69 2.40 19.32
N PHE A 164 7.45 2.55 18.88
CA PHE A 164 6.87 1.60 17.93
C PHE A 164 7.47 1.71 16.52
N GLY A 165 8.26 2.74 16.27
CA GLY A 165 9.05 2.85 15.06
C GLY A 165 10.07 1.72 14.86
N THR A 166 10.59 1.11 15.95
CA THR A 166 11.53 -0.02 15.88
C THR A 166 10.81 -1.36 15.77
N SER A 167 9.66 -1.53 16.42
CA SER A 167 8.86 -2.75 16.35
C SER A 167 7.91 -2.81 15.14
N GLY A 168 7.82 -1.75 14.32
CA GLY A 168 6.97 -1.71 13.12
C GLY A 168 5.52 -1.29 13.39
N GLY A 169 5.22 -0.81 14.60
CA GLY A 169 3.94 -0.20 14.93
C GLY A 169 3.85 1.26 14.44
N ARG A 170 2.64 1.78 14.36
CA ARG A 170 2.36 3.19 14.08
C ARG A 170 1.40 3.75 15.12
N VAL A 171 1.55 5.02 15.40
CA VAL A 171 0.71 5.72 16.36
C VAL A 171 0.22 7.00 15.75
N HIS A 172 -1.09 7.23 15.81
CA HIS A 172 -1.72 8.46 15.36
C HIS A 172 -2.41 9.11 16.57
N PRO A 173 -2.11 10.37 16.91
CA PRO A 173 -2.87 11.09 17.94
C PRO A 173 -4.32 11.23 17.48
N MET A 174 -5.25 10.96 18.39
CA MET A 174 -6.67 11.04 18.13
C MET A 174 -7.15 12.50 18.17
N THR A 175 -7.98 12.88 17.22
CA THR A 175 -8.73 14.15 17.20
C THR A 175 -10.00 14.06 18.04
N ASP A 176 -10.68 15.20 18.25
CA ASP A 176 -12.00 15.22 18.90
C ASP A 176 -13.01 14.30 18.20
N ALA A 177 -13.00 14.30 16.86
CA ALA A 177 -13.82 13.42 16.05
C ALA A 177 -13.50 11.93 16.26
N ASP A 178 -12.22 11.59 16.40
CA ASP A 178 -11.79 10.21 16.67
C ASP A 178 -12.20 9.75 18.08
N HIS A 179 -12.09 10.64 19.07
CA HIS A 179 -12.57 10.39 20.44
C HIS A 179 -14.09 10.17 20.47
N PHE A 180 -14.85 11.05 19.82
CA PHE A 180 -16.29 10.91 19.69
C PHE A 180 -16.68 9.61 19.03
N GLN A 181 -16.06 9.29 17.88
CA GLN A 181 -16.34 8.04 17.17
C GLN A 181 -16.03 6.83 18.04
N HIS A 182 -14.92 6.85 18.78
CA HIS A 182 -14.60 5.74 19.69
C HIS A 182 -15.63 5.56 20.79
N TYR A 183 -16.06 6.65 21.45
CA TYR A 183 -17.10 6.58 22.47
C TYR A 183 -18.44 6.08 21.91
N LEU A 184 -18.78 6.57 20.70
CA LEU A 184 -20.01 6.16 20.03
C LEU A 184 -19.99 4.65 19.74
N GLU A 185 -18.89 4.14 19.16
CA GLU A 185 -18.70 2.71 18.88
C GLU A 185 -18.67 1.87 20.18
N PHE A 186 -18.02 2.39 21.22
CA PHE A 186 -17.89 1.68 22.49
C PHE A 186 -19.22 1.55 23.21
N LEU A 187 -20.05 2.59 23.20
CA LEU A 187 -21.33 2.62 23.87
C LEU A 187 -22.46 1.99 23.04
N ASN A 188 -22.39 2.03 21.72
CA ASN A 188 -23.47 1.62 20.81
C ASN A 188 -23.01 0.50 19.85
N PRO A 189 -22.97 -0.76 20.32
CA PRO A 189 -22.59 -1.91 19.48
C PRO A 189 -23.49 -2.14 18.27
N SER A 190 -24.72 -1.64 18.25
CA SER A 190 -25.63 -1.71 17.11
C SER A 190 -25.28 -0.77 15.96
N LEU A 191 -24.33 0.13 16.17
CA LEU A 191 -23.97 1.16 15.20
C LEU A 191 -23.64 0.62 13.79
N PRO A 192 -22.94 -0.52 13.62
CA PRO A 192 -22.69 -1.10 12.29
C PRO A 192 -23.95 -1.50 11.52
N GLU A 193 -25.05 -1.74 12.21
CA GLU A 193 -26.34 -2.15 11.62
C GLU A 193 -27.26 -0.96 11.32
N GLN A 194 -26.94 0.21 11.87
CA GLN A 194 -27.74 1.40 11.65
C GLN A 194 -27.46 1.98 10.27
N LYS A 195 -28.50 2.52 9.64
CA LYS A 195 -28.38 3.18 8.32
C LYS A 195 -27.75 4.58 8.37
N ILE A 196 -26.81 4.76 9.28
CA ILE A 196 -26.07 6.03 9.44
C ILE A 196 -24.87 5.97 8.52
N THR A 197 -24.80 6.88 7.56
CA THR A 197 -23.70 6.96 6.58
C THR A 197 -22.44 7.55 7.20
N ASP A 198 -22.56 8.64 7.93
CA ASP A 198 -21.48 9.28 8.67
C ASP A 198 -21.89 9.60 10.10
N PRO A 199 -21.38 8.85 11.10
CA PRO A 199 -21.66 9.14 12.50
C PRO A 199 -21.18 10.52 12.96
N LEU A 200 -20.17 11.11 12.31
CA LEU A 200 -19.61 12.41 12.67
C LEU A 200 -20.58 13.57 12.41
N GLU A 201 -21.60 13.39 11.59
CA GLU A 201 -22.68 14.39 11.41
C GLU A 201 -23.45 14.69 12.70
N PHE A 202 -23.40 13.78 13.70
CA PHE A 202 -24.07 13.94 14.98
C PHE A 202 -23.17 14.50 16.08
N PHE A 203 -21.90 14.77 15.79
CA PHE A 203 -20.97 15.31 16.77
C PHE A 203 -21.26 16.78 17.07
N ASP A 204 -21.51 17.08 18.36
CA ASP A 204 -21.72 18.44 18.87
C ASP A 204 -20.67 18.73 19.96
N PRO A 205 -19.65 19.53 19.70
CA PRO A 205 -18.58 19.81 20.66
C PRO A 205 -19.06 20.55 21.92
N GLU A 206 -20.25 21.16 21.92
CA GLU A 206 -20.80 21.85 23.06
C GLU A 206 -21.52 20.91 24.06
N LYS A 207 -21.80 19.67 23.62
CA LYS A 207 -22.47 18.68 24.44
C LYS A 207 -21.48 17.79 25.20
N SER A 208 -21.95 17.32 26.36
CA SER A 208 -21.19 16.32 27.13
C SER A 208 -21.06 14.98 26.39
N ILE A 209 -20.12 14.15 26.82
CA ILE A 209 -19.93 12.80 26.27
C ILE A 209 -21.21 11.98 26.30
N GLN A 210 -21.98 12.10 27.39
CA GLN A 210 -23.24 11.38 27.54
C GLN A 210 -24.31 11.86 26.57
N GLU A 211 -24.46 13.18 26.42
CA GLU A 211 -25.44 13.77 25.50
C GLU A 211 -25.11 13.45 24.04
N ASN A 212 -23.84 13.36 23.70
CA ASN A 212 -23.39 13.03 22.35
C ASN A 212 -23.48 11.53 22.02
N CYS A 213 -23.13 10.66 22.97
CA CYS A 213 -22.79 9.28 22.63
C CYS A 213 -23.74 8.24 23.24
N TRP A 214 -24.48 8.58 24.30
CA TRP A 214 -25.30 7.61 25.00
C TRP A 214 -26.74 7.57 24.48
N HIS A 215 -27.13 6.44 23.87
CA HIS A 215 -28.47 6.22 23.36
C HIS A 215 -29.06 4.96 23.98
N GLY A 216 -30.09 5.13 24.80
CA GLY A 216 -30.88 4.04 25.35
C GLY A 216 -30.70 3.72 26.85
N GLU A 217 -31.55 2.83 27.35
CA GLU A 217 -31.54 2.38 28.75
C GLU A 217 -30.67 1.12 28.92
N CYS A 218 -29.90 1.13 30.01
CA CYS A 218 -29.20 -0.06 30.45
C CYS A 218 -30.07 -0.83 31.45
N ARG A 219 -30.44 -2.06 31.12
CA ARG A 219 -31.32 -2.93 31.94
C ARG A 219 -30.53 -4.13 32.48
N PRO A 220 -30.70 -4.51 33.76
CA PRO A 220 -30.09 -5.73 34.29
C PRO A 220 -30.62 -6.96 33.60
N LEU A 221 -29.80 -8.00 33.50
CA LEU A 221 -30.25 -9.31 33.03
C LEU A 221 -30.98 -10.05 34.14
N GLU A 222 -31.99 -10.83 33.75
CA GLU A 222 -32.69 -11.75 34.68
C GLU A 222 -31.77 -12.93 35.02
N LYS A 223 -31.85 -13.36 36.30
CA LYS A 223 -31.11 -14.56 36.74
C LYS A 223 -31.51 -15.81 35.92
N PRO A 224 -30.59 -16.72 35.60
CA PRO A 224 -29.25 -16.86 36.22
C PRO A 224 -28.15 -16.01 35.54
N ASP A 225 -28.46 -15.23 34.53
CA ASP A 225 -27.46 -14.47 33.78
C ASP A 225 -26.95 -13.27 34.60
N THR A 226 -25.69 -12.98 34.42
CA THR A 226 -24.99 -11.83 35.00
C THR A 226 -24.60 -10.86 33.89
N GLY A 227 -24.86 -9.58 34.08
CA GLY A 227 -24.56 -8.56 33.08
C GLY A 227 -25.74 -7.61 32.90
N PHE A 228 -25.82 -6.98 31.76
CA PHE A 228 -26.85 -5.98 31.45
C PHE A 228 -27.23 -6.03 29.95
N TYR A 229 -28.40 -5.49 29.66
CA TYR A 229 -28.87 -5.30 28.28
C TYR A 229 -28.82 -3.82 27.95
N HIS A 230 -28.17 -3.48 26.83
CA HIS A 230 -28.02 -2.12 26.34
C HIS A 230 -27.85 -2.15 24.82
N ASP A 231 -28.41 -1.14 24.13
CA ASP A 231 -28.29 -0.94 22.70
C ASP A 231 -28.57 -2.20 21.87
N CYS A 232 -29.68 -2.89 22.18
CA CYS A 232 -30.12 -4.13 21.53
C CYS A 232 -29.21 -5.36 21.72
N TYR A 233 -28.19 -5.26 22.59
CA TYR A 233 -27.25 -6.34 22.88
C TYR A 233 -27.27 -6.74 24.36
N TYR A 234 -26.99 -7.99 24.61
CA TYR A 234 -26.67 -8.54 25.93
C TYR A 234 -25.19 -8.36 26.18
N HIS A 235 -24.81 -7.80 27.32
CA HIS A 235 -23.43 -7.54 27.70
C HIS A 235 -23.02 -8.40 28.89
N GLY A 236 -21.86 -9.04 28.79
CA GLY A 236 -21.20 -9.77 29.85
C GLY A 236 -19.84 -9.16 30.17
N MET A 237 -19.46 -9.19 31.45
CA MET A 237 -18.19 -8.66 31.93
C MET A 237 -17.38 -9.75 32.61
N LEU A 238 -16.06 -9.78 32.32
CA LEU A 238 -15.11 -10.56 33.06
C LEU A 238 -14.00 -9.64 33.56
N ALA A 239 -13.38 -9.98 34.69
CA ALA A 239 -12.15 -9.33 35.12
C ALA A 239 -11.13 -10.40 35.52
N LEU A 240 -9.83 -10.15 35.41
CA LEU A 240 -8.83 -11.09 35.90
C LEU A 240 -8.83 -11.12 37.40
N LYS A 241 -9.15 -12.28 37.98
CA LYS A 241 -9.10 -12.55 39.40
C LYS A 241 -7.69 -12.85 39.89
N SER A 242 -6.92 -13.53 39.04
CA SER A 242 -5.49 -13.77 39.25
C SER A 242 -4.77 -13.65 37.90
N LEU A 243 -3.59 -13.04 37.97
CA LEU A 243 -2.71 -12.91 36.81
C LEU A 243 -1.90 -14.17 36.53
N PRO A 244 -1.37 -14.35 35.30
CA PRO A 244 -0.44 -15.42 34.99
C PRO A 244 0.79 -15.39 35.94
N LYS A 245 1.24 -16.53 36.42
CA LYS A 245 2.41 -16.59 37.28
C LYS A 245 3.74 -16.47 36.54
N HIS A 246 3.74 -16.92 35.32
CA HIS A 246 4.85 -16.83 34.36
C HIS A 246 4.32 -16.20 33.10
N THR A 247 5.10 -15.36 32.47
CA THR A 247 4.74 -14.72 31.23
C THR A 247 5.80 -14.96 30.16
N ARG A 248 5.42 -14.80 28.94
CA ARG A 248 6.28 -14.84 27.77
C ARG A 248 5.84 -13.73 26.81
N PRO A 249 6.70 -13.24 25.95
CA PRO A 249 6.34 -12.22 24.99
C PRO A 249 5.05 -12.55 24.24
N SER A 250 4.16 -11.57 24.14
CA SER A 250 2.86 -11.67 23.44
C SER A 250 1.90 -12.74 23.99
N LEU A 251 1.90 -13.01 25.28
CA LEU A 251 0.96 -13.97 25.91
C LEU A 251 -0.50 -13.57 25.69
N ALA A 252 -0.79 -12.26 25.61
CA ALA A 252 -2.11 -11.72 25.32
C ALA A 252 -2.68 -12.14 23.95
N TYR A 253 -1.82 -12.61 23.03
CA TYR A 253 -2.25 -13.12 21.73
C TYR A 253 -3.29 -14.26 21.85
N LEU A 254 -3.27 -15.03 22.93
CA LEU A 254 -4.30 -16.03 23.21
C LEU A 254 -5.70 -15.44 23.39
N LEU A 255 -5.82 -14.17 23.80
CA LEU A 255 -7.10 -13.47 23.93
C LEU A 255 -7.49 -12.71 22.66
N THR A 256 -6.52 -12.19 21.89
CA THR A 256 -6.81 -11.39 20.71
C THR A 256 -7.09 -12.23 19.45
N LYS A 257 -6.73 -13.51 19.43
CA LYS A 257 -6.91 -14.42 18.29
C LYS A 257 -8.04 -15.44 18.43
N LEU A 258 -9.03 -15.13 19.25
CA LEU A 258 -10.24 -15.95 19.31
C LEU A 258 -11.05 -15.84 18.01
N GLY A 259 -11.62 -16.96 17.58
CA GLY A 259 -12.33 -17.05 16.30
C GLY A 259 -13.68 -16.30 16.22
N PHE A 260 -14.07 -15.57 17.24
CA PHE A 260 -15.30 -14.77 17.28
C PHE A 260 -14.97 -13.27 17.47
N ARG A 261 -15.97 -12.42 17.31
CA ARG A 261 -15.91 -10.96 17.44
C ARG A 261 -16.86 -10.48 18.55
N ASP A 262 -17.00 -9.18 18.66
CA ASP A 262 -17.88 -8.47 19.60
C ASP A 262 -17.43 -8.68 21.04
N TYR A 263 -16.15 -8.40 21.28
CA TYR A 263 -15.60 -8.30 22.62
C TYR A 263 -14.48 -7.24 22.65
N ALA A 264 -14.16 -6.77 23.83
CA ALA A 264 -13.14 -5.77 24.07
C ALA A 264 -12.31 -6.15 25.30
N LEU A 265 -11.04 -5.82 25.24
CA LEU A 265 -10.07 -5.94 26.32
C LEU A 265 -9.67 -4.54 26.77
N THR A 266 -9.82 -4.23 28.05
CA THR A 266 -9.40 -2.96 28.65
C THR A 266 -8.43 -3.25 29.76
N VAL A 267 -7.24 -2.65 29.68
CA VAL A 267 -6.21 -2.76 30.71
C VAL A 267 -5.91 -1.37 31.26
N ASN A 268 -6.28 -1.14 32.51
CA ASN A 268 -5.96 0.08 33.24
C ASN A 268 -4.65 -0.13 34.02
N ILE A 269 -3.71 0.79 33.93
CA ILE A 269 -2.37 0.67 34.47
C ILE A 269 -2.00 1.94 35.25
N ASP A 270 -1.61 1.72 36.53
CA ASP A 270 -1.08 2.76 37.42
C ASP A 270 0.39 2.47 37.74
N PRO A 271 1.29 3.44 37.69
CA PRO A 271 2.59 3.31 38.32
C PRO A 271 2.45 3.18 39.84
N VAL A 272 3.23 2.30 40.44
CA VAL A 272 3.23 2.08 41.86
C VAL A 272 4.39 2.83 42.54
N ASP A 273 4.13 3.45 43.68
CA ASP A 273 5.19 3.98 44.52
C ASP A 273 6.03 2.82 45.06
N VAL A 274 7.23 2.71 44.52
CA VAL A 274 8.15 1.58 44.79
C VAL A 274 8.53 1.53 46.26
N GLU A 275 8.77 2.67 46.90
CA GLU A 275 9.18 2.72 48.32
C GLU A 275 8.07 2.16 49.22
N ARG A 276 6.85 2.65 49.02
CA ARG A 276 5.67 2.15 49.74
C ARG A 276 5.39 0.68 49.52
N LEU A 277 5.63 0.21 48.28
CA LEU A 277 5.47 -1.21 47.97
C LEU A 277 6.52 -2.05 48.71
N ILE A 278 7.76 -1.64 48.70
CA ILE A 278 8.86 -2.31 49.45
C ILE A 278 8.53 -2.38 50.91
N GLU A 279 8.11 -1.27 51.55
CA GLU A 279 7.72 -1.26 52.97
C GLU A 279 6.59 -2.23 53.25
N ARG A 280 5.58 -2.31 52.39
CA ARG A 280 4.46 -3.25 52.54
C ARG A 280 4.94 -4.70 52.42
N GLU A 281 5.72 -5.01 51.43
CA GLU A 281 6.26 -6.36 51.21
C GLU A 281 7.23 -6.77 52.30
N GLN A 282 8.00 -5.83 52.88
CA GLN A 282 8.87 -6.10 54.06
C GLN A 282 8.04 -6.44 55.30
N LYS A 283 6.96 -5.68 55.60
CA LYS A 283 6.04 -6.00 56.69
C LYS A 283 5.41 -7.37 56.52
N GLU A 284 5.00 -7.73 55.31
CA GLU A 284 4.46 -9.06 55.03
C GLU A 284 5.53 -10.16 55.10
N LEU A 285 6.77 -9.88 54.67
CA LEU A 285 7.89 -10.81 54.80
C LEU A 285 8.14 -11.15 56.26
N THR A 286 8.26 -10.15 57.12
CA THR A 286 8.42 -10.34 58.59
C THR A 286 7.29 -11.16 59.19
N ARG A 287 6.04 -10.97 58.74
CA ARG A 287 4.92 -11.81 59.16
C ARG A 287 5.06 -13.26 58.69
N VAL A 288 5.43 -13.50 57.45
CA VAL A 288 5.65 -14.87 56.92
C VAL A 288 6.83 -15.54 57.60
N GLU A 289 7.87 -14.79 57.94
CA GLU A 289 9.00 -15.28 58.74
C GLU A 289 8.57 -15.76 60.12
N GLY A 290 7.79 -14.96 60.86
CA GLY A 290 7.24 -15.35 62.14
C GLY A 290 6.32 -16.57 62.05
N ASP A 291 5.47 -16.63 61.00
CA ASP A 291 4.63 -17.82 60.75
C ASP A 291 5.48 -19.06 60.39
N TYR A 292 6.57 -18.88 59.66
CA TYR A 292 7.50 -20.00 59.35
C TYR A 292 8.24 -20.48 60.56
N GLU A 293 8.74 -19.59 61.38
CA GLU A 293 9.43 -19.96 62.65
C GLU A 293 8.52 -20.77 63.53
N SER A 294 7.22 -20.45 63.62
CA SER A 294 6.23 -21.15 64.43
C SER A 294 5.78 -22.49 63.84
N LEU A 295 5.53 -22.55 62.52
CA LEU A 295 4.85 -23.66 61.85
C LEU A 295 5.81 -24.55 61.03
N ARG A 296 6.98 -24.07 60.63
CA ARG A 296 8.03 -24.72 59.82
C ARG A 296 7.51 -25.40 58.55
N LYS A 297 6.48 -24.82 57.88
CA LYS A 297 5.88 -25.38 56.67
C LYS A 297 6.70 -25.00 55.45
N VAL A 298 6.99 -25.97 54.55
CA VAL A 298 7.75 -25.74 53.29
C VAL A 298 7.12 -24.66 52.40
N LYS A 299 5.80 -24.56 52.42
CA LYS A 299 5.09 -23.49 51.66
C LYS A 299 5.44 -22.07 52.17
N LEU A 300 5.59 -21.90 53.49
CA LEU A 300 5.96 -20.61 54.09
C LEU A 300 7.41 -20.25 53.73
N LEU A 301 8.32 -21.23 53.74
CA LEU A 301 9.71 -21.04 53.33
C LEU A 301 9.79 -20.61 51.85
N ALA A 302 9.02 -21.23 50.97
CA ALA A 302 8.96 -20.84 49.55
C ALA A 302 8.40 -19.41 49.39
N ALA A 303 7.34 -19.06 50.11
CA ALA A 303 6.75 -17.71 50.09
C ALA A 303 7.76 -16.66 50.59
N MET A 304 8.49 -16.93 51.66
CA MET A 304 9.53 -16.09 52.24
C MET A 304 10.64 -15.80 51.20
N LYS A 305 11.17 -16.84 50.56
CA LYS A 305 12.21 -16.72 49.52
C LYS A 305 11.72 -15.88 48.33
N THR A 306 10.47 -16.12 47.89
CA THR A 306 9.88 -15.39 46.78
C THR A 306 9.70 -13.91 47.12
N LYS A 307 9.23 -13.56 48.33
CA LYS A 307 9.07 -12.17 48.76
C LYS A 307 10.42 -11.48 48.93
N ALA A 308 11.41 -12.12 49.53
CA ALA A 308 12.76 -11.57 49.69
C ALA A 308 13.40 -11.29 48.32
N ALA A 309 13.27 -12.21 47.34
CA ALA A 309 13.75 -12.01 45.99
C ALA A 309 13.01 -10.85 45.25
N LYS A 310 11.70 -10.71 45.48
CA LYS A 310 10.90 -9.61 44.93
C LYS A 310 11.37 -8.25 45.47
N ILE A 311 11.57 -8.15 46.81
CA ILE A 311 12.05 -6.94 47.45
C ILE A 311 13.44 -6.58 46.91
N ALA A 312 14.34 -7.56 46.80
CA ALA A 312 15.70 -7.33 46.27
C ALA A 312 15.69 -6.77 44.87
N ARG A 313 14.88 -7.32 43.96
CA ARG A 313 14.77 -6.82 42.57
C ARG A 313 14.27 -5.39 42.53
N TYR A 314 13.26 -5.03 43.31
CA TYR A 314 12.74 -3.66 43.36
C TYR A 314 13.74 -2.69 44.00
N SER A 315 14.43 -3.08 45.05
CA SER A 315 15.45 -2.27 45.70
C SER A 315 16.67 -2.02 44.80
N ASN A 316 17.02 -2.99 43.94
CA ASN A 316 18.12 -2.87 42.97
C ASN A 316 17.71 -2.13 41.68
N GLY A 317 16.41 -1.78 41.50
CA GLY A 317 15.92 -1.17 40.28
C GLY A 317 15.92 -2.09 39.05
N GLU A 318 15.97 -3.43 39.28
CA GLU A 318 15.95 -4.42 38.20
C GLU A 318 14.57 -4.49 37.50
N ASN A 319 13.50 -4.26 38.27
CA ASN A 319 12.11 -4.27 37.78
C ASN A 319 11.33 -3.08 38.36
N SER A 320 10.38 -2.58 37.58
CA SER A 320 9.42 -1.58 38.05
C SER A 320 8.03 -2.18 38.23
N PRO A 321 7.41 -1.98 39.43
CA PRO A 321 6.07 -2.50 39.67
C PRO A 321 4.99 -1.56 39.11
N TYR A 322 3.96 -2.17 38.55
CA TYR A 322 2.75 -1.49 38.11
C TYR A 322 1.52 -2.15 38.72
N ARG A 323 0.51 -1.36 39.00
CA ARG A 323 -0.79 -1.86 39.40
C ARG A 323 -1.71 -1.87 38.20
N LEU A 324 -2.31 -3.01 37.90
CA LEU A 324 -3.17 -3.15 36.73
C LEU A 324 -4.53 -3.77 37.08
N GLN A 325 -5.54 -3.37 36.30
CA GLN A 325 -6.85 -3.96 36.25
C GLN A 325 -7.13 -4.40 34.82
N TYR A 326 -7.45 -5.67 34.63
CA TYR A 326 -7.71 -6.24 33.30
C TYR A 326 -9.17 -6.63 33.21
N ILE A 327 -9.91 -5.98 32.29
CA ILE A 327 -11.34 -6.12 32.07
C ILE A 327 -11.58 -6.66 30.68
N ILE A 328 -12.49 -7.63 30.57
CA ILE A 328 -12.97 -8.19 29.31
C ILE A 328 -14.47 -7.94 29.24
N ARG A 329 -14.90 -7.30 28.18
CA ARG A 329 -16.31 -7.10 27.83
C ARG A 329 -16.66 -7.91 26.62
N ALA A 330 -17.76 -8.66 26.65
CA ALA A 330 -18.34 -9.31 25.48
C ALA A 330 -19.80 -8.92 25.31
N TRP A 331 -20.27 -8.88 24.06
CA TRP A 331 -21.66 -8.60 23.76
C TRP A 331 -22.18 -9.48 22.64
N ASP A 332 -23.49 -9.75 22.66
CA ASP A 332 -24.19 -10.50 21.63
C ASP A 332 -25.70 -10.17 21.62
N LYS A 333 -26.37 -10.41 20.51
CA LYS A 333 -27.82 -10.31 20.38
C LYS A 333 -28.56 -11.47 21.05
N SER A 334 -27.89 -12.61 21.17
CA SER A 334 -28.38 -13.83 21.80
C SER A 334 -27.76 -14.04 23.17
N ARG A 335 -28.56 -14.40 24.16
CA ARG A 335 -28.05 -14.77 25.50
C ARG A 335 -27.21 -16.05 25.44
N GLU A 336 -27.58 -17.00 24.59
CA GLU A 336 -26.89 -18.27 24.44
C GLU A 336 -25.49 -18.05 23.84
N ASP A 337 -25.39 -17.22 22.78
CA ASP A 337 -24.13 -16.89 22.14
C ASP A 337 -23.22 -16.07 23.08
N LEU A 338 -23.79 -15.13 23.85
CA LEU A 338 -23.02 -14.42 24.87
C LEU A 338 -22.42 -15.38 25.91
N ARG A 339 -23.20 -16.36 26.40
CA ARG A 339 -22.69 -17.38 27.36
C ARG A 339 -21.57 -18.20 26.73
N ALA A 340 -21.73 -18.59 25.44
CA ALA A 340 -20.69 -19.32 24.72
C ALA A 340 -19.40 -18.49 24.60
N LYS A 341 -19.51 -17.19 24.24
CA LYS A 341 -18.37 -16.25 24.19
C LYS A 341 -17.70 -16.11 25.56
N LEU A 342 -18.45 -15.89 26.62
CA LEU A 342 -17.91 -15.77 27.99
C LEU A 342 -17.20 -17.05 28.44
N THR A 343 -17.73 -18.21 28.08
CA THR A 343 -17.10 -19.51 28.37
C THR A 343 -15.78 -19.67 27.63
N ALA A 344 -15.75 -19.31 26.33
CA ALA A 344 -14.54 -19.36 25.54
C ALA A 344 -13.46 -18.37 26.05
N LEU A 345 -13.88 -17.15 26.45
CA LEU A 345 -12.99 -16.16 27.05
C LEU A 345 -12.40 -16.63 28.38
N LYS A 346 -13.19 -17.26 29.25
CA LYS A 346 -12.68 -17.87 30.50
C LYS A 346 -11.69 -19.01 30.24
N ALA A 347 -11.94 -19.83 29.21
CA ALA A 347 -11.02 -20.88 28.80
C ALA A 347 -9.70 -20.27 28.29
N ALA A 348 -9.78 -19.22 27.45
CA ALA A 348 -8.60 -18.51 26.94
C ALA A 348 -7.79 -17.88 28.07
N VAL A 349 -8.44 -17.24 29.05
CA VAL A 349 -7.78 -16.73 30.27
C VAL A 349 -7.08 -17.87 31.04
N SER A 350 -7.75 -19.01 31.18
CA SER A 350 -7.14 -20.15 31.88
C SER A 350 -5.91 -20.72 31.16
N ASN A 351 -5.87 -20.60 29.81
CA ASN A 351 -4.71 -20.99 29.01
C ASN A 351 -3.54 -19.99 29.12
N MET A 352 -3.77 -18.79 29.65
CA MET A 352 -2.71 -17.84 29.99
C MET A 352 -2.04 -18.24 31.31
N GLU A 353 -1.26 -19.32 31.31
CA GLU A 353 -0.52 -19.79 32.45
C GLU A 353 -1.34 -19.90 33.76
N ARG A 354 -2.55 -20.47 33.65
CA ARG A 354 -3.50 -20.68 34.71
C ARG A 354 -4.02 -19.40 35.39
N ALA A 355 -4.09 -18.32 34.68
CA ALA A 355 -4.82 -17.14 35.13
C ALA A 355 -6.30 -17.46 35.35
N GLN A 356 -6.96 -16.71 36.22
CA GLN A 356 -8.38 -16.93 36.56
C GLN A 356 -9.19 -15.71 36.19
N ALA A 357 -10.29 -15.91 35.49
CA ALA A 357 -11.31 -14.89 35.26
C ALA A 357 -12.36 -14.90 36.37
N TYR A 358 -12.78 -13.71 36.77
CA TYR A 358 -13.93 -13.47 37.63
C TYR A 358 -15.11 -12.95 36.78
N GLU A 359 -16.22 -13.61 36.86
CA GLU A 359 -17.49 -13.13 36.32
C GLU A 359 -18.34 -12.54 37.46
N PRO A 360 -18.76 -11.26 37.36
CA PRO A 360 -19.56 -10.63 38.43
C PRO A 360 -20.89 -11.36 38.65
N ALA A 361 -21.15 -11.76 39.88
CA ALA A 361 -22.43 -12.38 40.23
C ALA A 361 -23.59 -11.38 40.36
N LEU A 362 -23.27 -10.09 40.49
CA LEU A 362 -24.25 -9.00 40.62
C LEU A 362 -24.13 -8.04 39.43
N GLU A 363 -25.25 -7.63 38.92
CA GLU A 363 -25.34 -6.66 37.83
C GLU A 363 -24.62 -5.33 38.15
N THR A 364 -24.75 -4.84 39.38
CA THR A 364 -24.04 -3.64 39.85
C THR A 364 -22.52 -3.78 39.72
N SER A 365 -21.97 -4.96 39.97
CA SER A 365 -20.54 -5.22 39.81
C SER A 365 -20.17 -5.25 38.32
N ALA A 366 -21.00 -5.84 37.47
CA ALA A 366 -20.80 -5.84 36.02
C ALA A 366 -20.77 -4.42 35.47
N ARG A 367 -21.72 -3.57 35.88
CA ARG A 367 -21.74 -2.14 35.48
C ARG A 367 -20.51 -1.37 35.97
N ASN A 368 -20.03 -1.68 37.19
CA ASN A 368 -18.83 -1.04 37.70
C ASN A 368 -17.60 -1.35 36.84
N PHE A 369 -17.43 -2.59 36.36
CA PHE A 369 -16.38 -2.93 35.41
C PHE A 369 -16.59 -2.26 34.06
N PHE A 370 -17.83 -2.15 33.62
CA PHE A 370 -18.17 -1.43 32.39
C PHE A 370 -17.71 0.03 32.48
N TYR A 371 -18.02 0.74 33.57
CA TYR A 371 -17.55 2.14 33.73
C TYR A 371 -16.04 2.24 33.86
N SER A 372 -15.39 1.28 34.52
CA SER A 372 -13.93 1.23 34.61
C SER A 372 -13.26 0.97 33.26
N SER A 373 -14.00 0.51 32.27
CA SER A 373 -13.53 0.26 30.89
C SER A 373 -13.84 1.39 29.89
N TRP A 374 -14.47 2.50 30.32
CA TRP A 374 -14.76 3.61 29.42
C TRP A 374 -13.47 4.25 28.89
N PRO A 375 -13.47 4.69 27.61
CA PRO A 375 -12.27 5.23 26.97
C PRO A 375 -11.66 6.42 27.72
N GLY A 376 -10.39 6.32 28.09
CA GLY A 376 -9.69 7.34 28.88
C GLY A 376 -10.11 7.46 30.34
N TRP A 377 -11.21 6.79 30.76
CA TRP A 377 -11.70 6.82 32.12
C TRP A 377 -11.15 5.69 32.95
N SER A 378 -9.92 5.83 33.44
CA SER A 378 -9.28 4.80 34.26
C SER A 378 -9.37 5.04 35.77
N PHE A 379 -9.94 6.17 36.21
CA PHE A 379 -10.03 6.56 37.63
C PHE A 379 -11.38 6.23 38.27
N SER A 380 -11.94 5.08 37.95
CA SER A 380 -13.17 4.65 38.59
C SER A 380 -12.94 4.36 40.09
N ARG A 381 -13.75 4.94 40.95
CA ARG A 381 -13.76 4.68 42.39
C ARG A 381 -14.30 3.27 42.72
N TYR A 382 -14.95 2.63 41.77
CA TYR A 382 -15.51 1.29 41.92
C TYR A 382 -14.57 0.18 41.45
N GLY A 383 -13.31 0.52 41.20
CA GLY A 383 -12.32 -0.43 40.69
C GLY A 383 -12.01 -1.55 41.68
N ALA A 384 -12.41 -2.77 41.35
CA ALA A 384 -12.03 -4.00 42.05
C ALA A 384 -11.02 -4.77 41.22
N LEU A 385 -10.34 -5.76 41.84
CA LEU A 385 -9.40 -6.66 41.17
C LEU A 385 -8.22 -5.94 40.49
N TRP A 386 -7.60 -5.03 41.22
CA TRP A 386 -6.30 -4.46 40.90
C TRP A 386 -5.18 -5.36 41.43
N HIS A 387 -4.16 -5.57 40.59
CA HIS A 387 -3.04 -6.45 40.90
C HIS A 387 -1.72 -5.73 40.67
N ASP A 388 -0.75 -5.93 41.60
CA ASP A 388 0.61 -5.43 41.41
C ASP A 388 1.41 -6.47 40.60
N TYR A 389 2.10 -6.01 39.54
CA TYR A 389 2.79 -6.88 38.60
C TYR A 389 4.05 -6.19 38.06
N ASP A 390 5.09 -6.95 37.71
CA ASP A 390 6.36 -6.42 37.20
C ASP A 390 6.20 -5.94 35.75
N ASP A 391 6.96 -4.94 35.36
CA ASP A 391 6.94 -4.29 34.04
C ASP A 391 6.95 -5.26 32.85
N ALA A 392 7.95 -6.15 32.76
CA ALA A 392 8.02 -7.16 31.70
C ALA A 392 6.78 -8.09 31.70
N MET A 393 6.29 -8.44 32.89
CA MET A 393 5.09 -9.27 33.01
C MET A 393 3.83 -8.51 32.56
N VAL A 394 3.73 -7.21 32.84
CA VAL A 394 2.65 -6.35 32.32
C VAL A 394 2.74 -6.28 30.79
N ALA A 395 3.92 -5.98 30.24
CA ALA A 395 4.15 -5.90 28.80
C ALA A 395 3.67 -7.17 28.05
N ASN A 396 3.91 -8.34 28.61
CA ASN A 396 3.55 -9.62 28.03
C ASN A 396 2.05 -9.93 27.97
N ILE A 397 1.25 -9.29 28.84
CA ILE A 397 -0.21 -9.49 28.88
C ILE A 397 -1.00 -8.33 28.26
N LEU A 398 -0.32 -7.28 27.80
CA LEU A 398 -0.98 -6.21 27.07
C LEU A 398 -1.45 -6.68 25.69
N PRO A 399 -2.68 -6.35 25.28
CA PRO A 399 -3.23 -6.80 23.99
C PRO A 399 -2.69 -5.97 22.81
N PHE A 400 -1.36 -5.89 22.67
CA PHE A 400 -0.69 -5.18 21.58
C PHE A 400 -0.55 -6.12 20.38
N SER A 401 -1.66 -6.38 19.73
CA SER A 401 -1.69 -7.08 18.44
C SER A 401 -2.76 -6.45 17.55
N SER A 402 -2.51 -6.44 16.25
CA SER A 402 -3.53 -6.08 15.26
C SER A 402 -3.44 -7.05 14.09
N THR A 403 -4.57 -7.25 13.43
CA THR A 403 -4.58 -7.94 12.14
C THR A 403 -4.14 -6.95 11.06
N PRO A 404 -3.14 -7.30 10.23
CA PRO A 404 -2.69 -6.42 9.16
C PRO A 404 -3.83 -6.11 8.19
N VAL A 405 -4.05 -4.83 7.92
CA VAL A 405 -5.10 -4.36 6.98
C VAL A 405 -4.51 -3.72 5.72
N GLY A 406 -3.19 -3.70 5.60
CA GLY A 406 -2.52 -3.04 4.49
C GLY A 406 -2.76 -1.52 4.48
N HIS A 407 -2.98 -0.97 3.30
CA HIS A 407 -3.30 0.44 3.08
C HIS A 407 -4.82 0.66 2.95
N LEU A 408 -5.60 0.03 3.83
CA LEU A 408 -7.07 0.00 3.71
C LEU A 408 -7.71 1.38 3.83
N ASP A 409 -7.13 2.28 4.60
CA ASP A 409 -7.56 3.67 4.77
C ASP A 409 -7.55 4.48 3.48
N GLN A 410 -6.72 4.10 2.51
CA GLN A 410 -6.58 4.75 1.20
C GLN A 410 -6.49 3.73 0.06
N ALA A 411 -7.26 2.66 0.17
CA ALA A 411 -7.17 1.53 -0.74
C ALA A 411 -7.63 1.85 -2.16
N GLU A 412 -6.80 1.54 -3.14
CA GLU A 412 -7.17 1.51 -4.55
C GLU A 412 -7.82 0.17 -4.92
N PHE A 413 -7.41 -0.91 -4.24
CA PHE A 413 -8.01 -2.24 -4.33
C PHE A 413 -8.15 -2.87 -2.95
N ILE A 414 -9.19 -3.67 -2.75
CA ILE A 414 -9.52 -4.33 -1.47
C ILE A 414 -9.80 -5.80 -1.67
N TYR A 415 -9.39 -6.63 -0.69
CA TYR A 415 -9.58 -8.08 -0.67
C TYR A 415 -9.90 -8.59 0.73
N ASP A 416 -10.35 -9.83 0.81
CA ASP A 416 -10.50 -10.55 2.08
C ASP A 416 -9.10 -10.89 2.63
N GLY A 417 -8.89 -10.67 3.92
CA GLY A 417 -7.76 -11.22 4.66
C GLY A 417 -8.02 -12.65 5.15
N THR A 418 -6.99 -13.30 5.66
CA THR A 418 -7.08 -14.68 6.17
C THR A 418 -7.90 -14.81 7.45
N ASN A 419 -8.04 -13.72 8.21
CA ASN A 419 -8.71 -13.69 9.51
C ASN A 419 -10.12 -13.08 9.44
N GLY A 420 -10.74 -13.04 8.24
CA GLY A 420 -12.04 -12.40 8.04
C GLY A 420 -12.00 -10.87 8.03
N ASN A 421 -10.81 -10.28 8.03
CA ASN A 421 -10.61 -8.84 7.90
C ASN A 421 -10.61 -8.40 6.44
N LEU A 422 -10.75 -7.11 6.20
CA LEU A 422 -10.48 -6.50 4.90
C LEU A 422 -9.03 -6.02 4.83
N VAL A 423 -8.46 -6.13 3.64
CA VAL A 423 -7.10 -5.70 3.34
C VAL A 423 -7.10 -4.83 2.10
N GLY A 424 -6.43 -3.69 2.18
CA GLY A 424 -6.29 -2.75 1.08
C GLY A 424 -4.87 -2.66 0.54
N GLY A 425 -4.74 -2.34 -0.74
CA GLY A 425 -3.46 -2.05 -1.38
C GLY A 425 -3.52 -0.78 -2.22
N ARG A 426 -2.35 -0.23 -2.53
CA ARG A 426 -2.16 1.01 -3.30
C ARG A 426 -1.06 0.84 -4.33
N THR A 427 -1.21 1.52 -5.45
CA THR A 427 -0.18 1.60 -6.50
C THR A 427 0.68 2.85 -6.40
N PHE A 428 0.16 3.90 -5.74
CA PHE A 428 0.88 5.15 -5.47
C PHE A 428 0.77 5.50 -3.99
N CYS A 429 1.90 5.85 -3.37
CA CYS A 429 1.99 6.29 -1.98
C CYS A 429 2.63 7.67 -1.90
N GLY A 430 2.34 8.40 -0.81
CA GLY A 430 2.82 9.77 -0.56
C GLY A 430 1.67 10.70 -0.18
N GLU A 431 1.98 11.97 0.07
CA GLU A 431 1.03 13.00 0.46
C GLU A 431 0.89 14.06 -0.64
N GLY A 432 -0.35 14.50 -0.91
CA GLY A 432 -0.63 15.57 -1.86
C GLY A 432 -0.03 15.33 -3.25
N ASN A 433 0.75 16.29 -3.72
CA ASN A 433 1.42 16.22 -5.03
C ASN A 433 2.70 15.36 -5.05
N SER A 434 3.12 14.82 -3.92
CA SER A 434 4.31 13.97 -3.81
C SER A 434 4.02 12.46 -3.95
N LEU A 435 2.86 12.08 -4.48
CA LEU A 435 2.51 10.70 -4.75
C LEU A 435 3.50 10.05 -5.70
N THR A 436 4.08 8.93 -5.31
CA THR A 436 5.06 8.20 -6.11
C THR A 436 4.58 6.79 -6.44
N PRO A 437 4.84 6.29 -7.67
CA PRO A 437 4.49 4.93 -8.05
C PRO A 437 5.29 3.92 -7.21
N GLN A 438 4.59 2.91 -6.73
CA GLN A 438 5.13 1.77 -5.99
C GLN A 438 5.18 0.58 -6.95
N HIS A 439 6.26 0.45 -7.73
CA HIS A 439 6.39 -0.63 -8.70
C HIS A 439 6.22 -2.00 -8.05
N ALA A 440 5.62 -2.92 -8.79
CA ALA A 440 5.25 -4.23 -8.29
C ALA A 440 5.85 -5.37 -9.10
N VAL A 441 6.09 -6.48 -8.40
CA VAL A 441 6.45 -7.76 -9.02
C VAL A 441 5.51 -8.84 -8.50
N THR A 442 4.88 -9.57 -9.40
CA THR A 442 4.10 -10.77 -9.08
C THR A 442 4.96 -12.00 -9.30
N ILE A 443 5.12 -12.83 -8.28
CA ILE A 443 5.91 -14.08 -8.34
C ILE A 443 4.99 -15.25 -8.01
N GLY A 444 4.82 -16.20 -8.93
CA GLY A 444 3.92 -17.33 -8.71
C GLY A 444 4.05 -18.41 -9.77
N THR A 445 3.86 -19.66 -9.34
CA THR A 445 3.86 -20.81 -10.27
C THR A 445 2.62 -20.83 -11.19
N MET A 446 2.65 -21.64 -12.22
CA MET A 446 1.49 -21.86 -13.09
C MET A 446 0.29 -22.39 -12.27
N GLY A 447 -0.92 -21.92 -12.54
CA GLY A 447 -2.13 -22.32 -11.83
C GLY A 447 -2.33 -21.69 -10.44
N SER A 448 -1.42 -20.80 -10.00
CA SER A 448 -1.54 -20.08 -8.72
C SER A 448 -2.62 -18.98 -8.71
N GLY A 449 -3.24 -18.66 -9.84
CA GLY A 449 -4.22 -17.58 -10.00
C GLY A 449 -3.60 -16.23 -10.37
N LYS A 450 -2.34 -16.21 -10.85
CA LYS A 450 -1.57 -14.99 -11.14
C LYS A 450 -2.29 -14.02 -12.07
N SER A 451 -2.73 -14.48 -13.25
CA SER A 451 -3.44 -13.61 -14.22
C SER A 451 -4.79 -13.12 -13.70
N VAL A 452 -5.52 -13.95 -12.94
CA VAL A 452 -6.78 -13.54 -12.31
C VAL A 452 -6.55 -12.41 -11.33
N ASN A 453 -5.54 -12.53 -10.46
CA ASN A 453 -5.20 -11.50 -9.48
C ASN A 453 -4.69 -10.22 -10.16
N ALA A 454 -3.84 -10.35 -11.19
CA ALA A 454 -3.37 -9.20 -11.93
C ALA A 454 -4.51 -8.45 -12.60
N ILE A 455 -5.38 -9.13 -13.36
CA ILE A 455 -6.53 -8.51 -14.04
C ILE A 455 -7.51 -7.88 -13.03
N ASP A 456 -7.74 -8.52 -11.89
CA ASP A 456 -8.63 -7.97 -10.87
C ASP A 456 -8.03 -6.71 -10.23
N ILE A 457 -6.73 -6.68 -9.92
CA ILE A 457 -6.03 -5.48 -9.46
C ILE A 457 -6.09 -4.38 -10.53
N LEU A 458 -5.84 -4.73 -11.79
CA LEU A 458 -5.92 -3.78 -12.90
C LEU A 458 -7.33 -3.21 -13.07
N THR A 459 -8.35 -4.04 -12.88
CA THR A 459 -9.76 -3.62 -12.94
C THR A 459 -10.13 -2.67 -11.81
N GLN A 460 -9.73 -3.00 -10.57
CA GLN A 460 -10.00 -2.16 -9.41
C GLN A 460 -9.26 -0.82 -9.46
N THR A 461 -8.04 -0.80 -10.02
CA THR A 461 -7.19 0.39 -10.12
C THR A 461 -7.38 1.18 -11.42
N GLU A 462 -8.13 0.67 -12.40
CA GLU A 462 -8.38 1.34 -13.69
C GLU A 462 -8.84 2.80 -13.53
N PRO A 463 -9.73 3.16 -12.59
CA PRO A 463 -10.20 4.53 -12.42
C PRO A 463 -9.09 5.58 -12.19
N PHE A 464 -7.95 5.14 -11.69
CA PHE A 464 -6.85 6.02 -11.32
C PHE A 464 -5.79 6.18 -12.42
N PHE A 465 -5.91 5.43 -13.53
CA PHE A 465 -4.93 5.43 -14.61
C PHE A 465 -5.49 5.97 -15.92
N ALA A 466 -4.72 6.85 -16.56
CA ALA A 466 -5.09 7.42 -17.85
C ALA A 466 -4.67 6.53 -19.02
N PHE A 467 -3.62 5.71 -18.84
CA PHE A 467 -3.13 4.83 -19.90
C PHE A 467 -2.52 3.55 -19.32
N THR A 468 -2.77 2.44 -20.01
CA THR A 468 -2.23 1.11 -19.67
C THR A 468 -1.52 0.52 -20.89
N MET A 469 -0.26 0.15 -20.74
CA MET A 469 0.44 -0.71 -21.70
C MET A 469 0.53 -2.12 -21.13
N ILE A 470 0.22 -3.10 -21.97
CA ILE A 470 0.40 -4.53 -21.69
C ILE A 470 1.28 -5.12 -22.77
N ALA A 471 2.34 -5.80 -22.37
CA ALA A 471 3.13 -6.66 -23.22
C ALA A 471 2.99 -8.09 -22.69
N ASP A 472 2.27 -8.92 -23.42
CA ASP A 472 1.86 -10.27 -23.02
C ASP A 472 2.31 -11.31 -24.03
N GLU A 473 2.31 -12.55 -23.58
CA GLU A 473 2.59 -13.73 -24.40
C GLU A 473 1.61 -14.84 -24.01
N GLY A 474 0.51 -14.95 -24.76
CA GLY A 474 -0.53 -15.97 -24.52
C GLY A 474 -1.96 -15.43 -24.44
N CYS A 475 -2.18 -14.19 -24.84
CA CYS A 475 -3.51 -13.55 -24.91
C CYS A 475 -4.27 -13.48 -23.59
N SER A 476 -3.56 -13.51 -22.43
CA SER A 476 -4.19 -13.57 -21.11
C SER A 476 -5.06 -12.34 -20.80
N TYR A 477 -4.70 -11.19 -21.37
CA TYR A 477 -5.34 -9.91 -21.11
C TYR A 477 -6.33 -9.44 -22.20
N SER A 478 -6.59 -10.28 -23.22
CA SER A 478 -7.35 -9.87 -24.42
C SER A 478 -8.80 -9.45 -24.11
N VAL A 479 -9.51 -10.16 -23.25
CA VAL A 479 -10.88 -9.79 -22.85
C VAL A 479 -10.84 -8.52 -21.99
N TYR A 480 -9.88 -8.43 -21.06
CA TYR A 480 -9.67 -7.24 -20.23
C TYR A 480 -9.41 -5.98 -21.09
N THR A 481 -8.60 -6.10 -22.15
CA THR A 481 -8.32 -5.00 -23.08
C THR A 481 -9.61 -4.38 -23.63
N ARG A 482 -10.55 -5.21 -24.06
CA ARG A 482 -11.85 -4.77 -24.58
C ARG A 482 -12.77 -4.20 -23.49
N THR A 483 -12.60 -4.59 -22.23
CA THR A 483 -13.36 -3.98 -21.13
C THR A 483 -12.89 -2.56 -20.81
N VAL A 484 -11.60 -2.26 -21.02
CA VAL A 484 -11.05 -0.91 -20.82
C VAL A 484 -11.42 0.03 -21.98
N ASP A 485 -11.30 -0.46 -23.20
CA ASP A 485 -11.69 0.24 -24.41
C ASP A 485 -12.36 -0.74 -25.37
N PRO A 486 -13.68 -0.61 -25.64
CA PRO A 486 -14.42 -1.55 -26.49
C PRO A 486 -13.90 -1.64 -27.94
N LEU A 487 -13.17 -0.62 -28.39
CA LEU A 487 -12.58 -0.60 -29.74
C LEU A 487 -11.13 -1.13 -29.74
N ALA A 488 -10.52 -1.31 -28.56
CA ALA A 488 -9.17 -1.82 -28.47
C ALA A 488 -9.14 -3.36 -28.64
N GLU A 489 -8.23 -3.79 -29.50
CA GLU A 489 -7.92 -5.20 -29.72
C GLU A 489 -6.45 -5.44 -29.38
N PRO A 490 -6.06 -6.69 -29.03
CA PRO A 490 -4.66 -7.03 -28.94
C PRO A 490 -3.94 -6.76 -30.25
N ILE A 491 -2.84 -6.03 -30.17
CA ILE A 491 -1.95 -5.75 -31.30
C ILE A 491 -1.07 -6.95 -31.50
N ILE A 492 -1.39 -7.77 -32.50
CA ILE A 492 -0.66 -9.00 -32.79
C ILE A 492 0.68 -8.66 -33.45
N VAL A 493 1.78 -9.06 -32.80
CA VAL A 493 3.13 -8.85 -33.30
C VAL A 493 3.62 -10.13 -33.98
N GLN A 494 3.86 -10.07 -35.25
CA GLN A 494 4.31 -11.20 -36.07
C GLN A 494 5.21 -10.73 -37.23
N ALA A 495 6.02 -11.60 -37.79
CA ALA A 495 6.98 -11.27 -38.85
C ALA A 495 6.31 -10.73 -40.13
N ASN A 496 5.23 -11.39 -40.57
CA ASN A 496 4.52 -11.11 -41.80
C ASN A 496 3.11 -10.62 -41.50
N GLY A 497 3.01 -9.58 -40.68
CA GLY A 497 1.75 -8.95 -40.25
C GLY A 497 1.51 -7.62 -40.92
N LYS A 498 0.33 -7.03 -40.67
CA LYS A 498 0.03 -5.67 -41.17
C LYS A 498 0.54 -4.57 -40.22
N LEU A 499 1.25 -4.94 -39.17
CA LEU A 499 1.77 -4.02 -38.15
C LEU A 499 3.09 -3.43 -38.63
N THR A 500 3.17 -2.11 -38.69
CA THR A 500 4.43 -1.37 -38.92
C THR A 500 4.68 -0.38 -37.80
N MET A 501 5.88 -0.42 -37.23
CA MET A 501 6.32 0.48 -36.15
C MET A 501 7.71 1.04 -36.52
N ASN A 502 7.74 2.27 -36.99
CA ASN A 502 8.99 2.94 -37.35
C ASN A 502 9.77 3.37 -36.12
N TYR A 503 10.92 2.75 -35.84
CA TYR A 503 11.75 3.09 -34.68
C TYR A 503 12.48 4.44 -34.79
N LEU A 504 12.52 5.04 -35.98
CA LEU A 504 13.07 6.35 -36.24
C LEU A 504 12.05 7.48 -36.07
N ASP A 505 10.78 7.15 -35.83
CA ASP A 505 9.70 8.06 -35.53
C ASP A 505 9.75 8.51 -34.06
N THR A 506 9.95 9.81 -33.80
CA THR A 506 9.99 10.37 -32.44
C THR A 506 8.61 10.51 -31.81
N ARG A 507 7.55 10.17 -32.52
CA ARG A 507 6.15 10.25 -32.08
C ARG A 507 5.73 11.65 -31.66
N GLY A 508 6.18 12.70 -32.39
CA GLY A 508 5.88 14.10 -32.12
C GLY A 508 6.57 14.66 -30.86
N LEU A 509 7.66 14.04 -30.44
CA LEU A 509 8.59 14.60 -29.47
C LEU A 509 9.82 15.20 -30.19
N PRO A 510 10.50 16.19 -29.59
CA PRO A 510 11.80 16.61 -30.07
C PRO A 510 12.81 15.46 -30.09
N LEU A 511 13.72 15.45 -31.06
CA LEU A 511 14.80 14.47 -31.07
C LEU A 511 15.68 14.65 -29.83
N SER A 512 15.82 13.62 -29.05
CA SER A 512 16.56 13.61 -27.78
C SER A 512 17.71 12.61 -27.82
N GLY A 513 18.71 12.78 -26.94
CA GLY A 513 19.79 11.81 -26.77
C GLY A 513 19.26 10.42 -26.42
N LEU A 514 18.15 10.35 -25.70
CA LEU A 514 17.46 9.11 -25.34
C LEU A 514 16.90 8.40 -26.60
N HIS A 515 16.25 9.17 -27.47
CA HIS A 515 15.71 8.63 -28.73
C HIS A 515 16.85 8.21 -29.69
N LEU A 516 17.88 9.04 -29.83
CA LEU A 516 19.07 8.71 -30.64
C LEU A 516 19.76 7.42 -30.17
N SER A 517 19.90 7.28 -28.87
CA SER A 517 20.45 6.04 -28.28
C SER A 517 19.59 4.81 -28.60
N ALA A 518 18.28 4.94 -28.54
CA ALA A 518 17.35 3.86 -28.88
C ALA A 518 17.37 3.56 -30.39
N ALA A 519 17.32 4.60 -31.23
CA ALA A 519 17.37 4.48 -32.68
C ALA A 519 18.68 3.87 -33.20
N SER A 520 19.81 4.07 -32.50
CA SER A 520 21.10 3.42 -32.82
C SER A 520 21.22 2.00 -32.24
N ALA A 521 20.58 1.73 -31.12
CA ALA A 521 20.65 0.43 -30.45
C ALA A 521 19.86 -0.65 -31.20
N LEU A 522 18.74 -0.31 -31.84
CA LEU A 522 17.93 -1.28 -32.56
C LEU A 522 18.63 -1.84 -33.80
N PRO A 523 19.21 -1.05 -34.70
CA PRO A 523 20.04 -1.57 -35.80
C PRO A 523 21.23 -2.40 -35.32
N MET A 524 21.86 -2.02 -34.21
CA MET A 524 22.93 -2.82 -33.61
C MET A 524 22.44 -4.19 -33.12
N LEU A 525 21.21 -4.27 -32.64
CA LEU A 525 20.57 -5.53 -32.30
C LEU A 525 20.30 -6.38 -33.53
N MET A 526 19.80 -5.77 -34.62
CA MET A 526 19.47 -6.41 -35.88
C MET A 526 20.70 -7.04 -36.56
N VAL A 527 21.87 -6.36 -36.50
CA VAL A 527 23.11 -6.87 -37.07
C VAL A 527 23.84 -7.90 -36.19
N GLY A 528 23.45 -7.95 -34.91
CA GLY A 528 24.05 -8.84 -33.92
C GLY A 528 25.48 -8.44 -33.49
N ARG A 529 26.01 -9.16 -32.48
CA ARG A 529 27.37 -8.92 -31.95
C ARG A 529 28.41 -9.71 -32.77
N SER A 530 29.57 -9.14 -33.04
CA SER A 530 30.73 -9.87 -33.51
C SER A 530 31.40 -10.62 -32.34
N GLN A 531 32.11 -11.71 -32.67
CA GLN A 531 32.98 -12.36 -31.69
C GLN A 531 34.18 -11.49 -31.30
N ASP A 532 34.55 -10.55 -32.19
CA ASP A 532 35.56 -9.53 -31.96
C ASP A 532 34.90 -8.30 -31.33
N GLU A 533 35.31 -7.95 -30.09
CA GLU A 533 34.78 -6.84 -29.32
C GLU A 533 35.11 -5.47 -29.98
N ASP A 534 36.28 -5.31 -30.56
CA ASP A 534 36.65 -4.06 -31.22
C ASP A 534 35.86 -3.86 -32.52
N ARG A 535 35.56 -4.91 -33.25
CA ARG A 535 34.63 -4.85 -34.38
C ARG A 535 33.22 -4.53 -33.96
N THR A 536 32.77 -5.03 -32.81
CA THR A 536 31.48 -4.68 -32.25
C THR A 536 31.40 -3.19 -31.89
N LYS A 537 32.44 -2.63 -31.30
CA LYS A 537 32.53 -1.17 -30.98
C LYS A 537 32.55 -0.34 -32.28
N LEU A 538 33.28 -0.80 -33.30
CA LEU A 538 33.31 -0.12 -34.62
C LEU A 538 31.94 -0.12 -35.28
N ARG A 539 31.22 -1.24 -35.32
CA ARG A 539 29.83 -1.34 -35.82
C ARG A 539 28.89 -0.35 -35.11
N HIS A 540 28.97 -0.32 -33.77
CA HIS A 540 28.15 0.60 -32.98
C HIS A 540 28.46 2.07 -33.33
N ALA A 541 29.74 2.44 -33.51
CA ALA A 541 30.13 3.78 -33.90
C ALA A 541 29.65 4.14 -35.32
N LEU A 542 29.79 3.25 -36.28
CA LEU A 542 29.34 3.46 -37.66
C LEU A 542 27.81 3.62 -37.75
N LEU A 543 27.06 2.74 -37.07
CA LEU A 543 25.58 2.83 -37.05
C LEU A 543 25.11 4.09 -36.31
N THR A 544 25.74 4.48 -35.21
CA THR A 544 25.41 5.71 -34.47
C THR A 544 25.65 6.94 -35.34
N ASN A 545 26.77 7.00 -36.05
CA ASN A 545 27.08 8.09 -36.98
C ASN A 545 26.11 8.14 -38.17
N ALA A 546 25.76 7.00 -38.74
CA ALA A 546 24.78 6.92 -39.83
C ALA A 546 23.39 7.39 -39.38
N VAL A 547 22.91 6.96 -38.22
CA VAL A 547 21.63 7.39 -37.67
C VAL A 547 21.63 8.91 -37.40
N ASN A 548 22.68 9.45 -36.81
CA ASN A 548 22.80 10.91 -36.58
C ASN A 548 22.75 11.69 -37.88
N ARG A 549 23.51 11.24 -38.90
CA ARG A 549 23.52 11.88 -40.21
C ARG A 549 22.16 11.79 -40.91
N LEU A 550 21.49 10.66 -40.80
CA LEU A 550 20.15 10.50 -41.37
C LEU A 550 19.18 11.54 -40.80
N TYR A 551 19.20 11.74 -39.47
CA TYR A 551 18.39 12.80 -38.86
C TYR A 551 18.85 14.21 -39.26
N ASP A 552 20.14 14.45 -39.46
CA ASP A 552 20.62 15.74 -39.98
C ASP A 552 20.10 16.03 -41.39
N ASP A 553 20.11 15.03 -42.26
CA ASP A 553 19.64 15.15 -43.63
C ASP A 553 18.13 15.43 -43.68
N PHE A 554 17.35 14.73 -42.86
CA PHE A 554 15.89 14.93 -42.79
C PHE A 554 15.53 16.26 -42.12
N ALA A 555 16.27 16.74 -41.13
CA ALA A 555 16.06 18.06 -40.56
C ALA A 555 16.34 19.17 -41.58
N ARG A 556 17.39 19.05 -42.38
CA ARG A 556 17.70 19.97 -43.52
C ARG A 556 16.62 19.92 -44.60
N TRP A 557 16.15 18.72 -44.94
CA TRP A 557 15.04 18.55 -45.85
C TRP A 557 13.80 19.31 -45.39
N TYR A 558 13.40 19.18 -44.13
CA TYR A 558 12.25 19.88 -43.56
C TYR A 558 12.41 21.40 -43.59
N ALA A 559 13.56 21.92 -43.21
CA ALA A 559 13.84 23.35 -43.27
C ALA A 559 13.69 23.94 -44.68
N ASN A 560 14.07 23.19 -45.73
CA ASN A 560 13.98 23.61 -47.10
C ASN A 560 12.54 23.51 -47.68
N HIS A 561 11.76 22.51 -47.27
CA HIS A 561 10.43 22.28 -47.80
C HIS A 561 9.31 22.98 -47.01
N HIS A 562 9.56 23.36 -45.75
CA HIS A 562 8.61 24.01 -44.86
C HIS A 562 9.16 25.29 -44.23
N ALA A 563 9.71 26.20 -45.04
CA ALA A 563 10.41 27.40 -44.58
C ALA A 563 9.56 28.29 -43.65
N ASP A 564 8.26 28.48 -43.94
CA ASP A 564 7.37 29.30 -43.12
C ASP A 564 7.18 28.67 -41.72
N LYS A 565 6.95 27.35 -41.64
CA LYS A 565 6.83 26.63 -40.41
C LYS A 565 8.14 26.63 -39.63
N TYR A 566 9.27 26.53 -40.29
CA TYR A 566 10.60 26.52 -39.70
C TYR A 566 10.91 27.86 -39.00
N THR A 567 10.47 29.00 -39.54
CA THR A 567 10.61 30.30 -38.87
C THR A 567 9.79 30.39 -37.59
N LEU A 568 8.53 29.90 -37.62
CA LEU A 568 7.71 29.82 -36.41
C LEU A 568 8.31 28.90 -35.35
N LEU A 569 8.88 27.80 -35.79
CA LEU A 569 9.54 26.82 -34.92
C LEU A 569 10.81 27.38 -34.25
N ALA A 570 11.58 28.24 -35.01
CA ALA A 570 12.73 28.93 -34.44
C ALA A 570 12.33 29.86 -33.29
N ARG A 571 11.21 30.58 -33.43
CA ARG A 571 10.64 31.43 -32.35
C ARG A 571 10.20 30.58 -31.16
N ARG A 572 9.59 29.43 -31.39
CA ARG A 572 9.20 28.49 -30.35
C ARG A 572 10.42 27.91 -29.63
N ALA A 573 11.50 27.62 -30.35
CA ALA A 573 12.76 27.16 -29.74
C ALA A 573 13.36 28.20 -28.79
N CYS A 574 13.35 29.48 -29.14
CA CYS A 574 13.76 30.58 -28.27
C CYS A 574 12.92 30.65 -27.01
N ALA A 575 11.60 30.53 -27.14
CA ALA A 575 10.67 30.57 -26.01
C ALA A 575 10.88 29.37 -25.06
N LEU A 576 11.10 28.19 -25.62
CA LEU A 576 11.40 26.97 -24.84
C LEU A 576 12.73 27.08 -24.08
N ASP A 577 13.77 27.63 -24.69
CA ASP A 577 15.07 27.83 -24.03
C ASP A 577 14.97 28.86 -22.90
N ALA A 578 14.23 29.95 -23.12
CA ALA A 578 13.94 30.93 -22.07
C ALA A 578 13.14 30.33 -20.92
N TYR A 579 12.08 29.58 -21.21
CA TYR A 579 11.26 28.89 -20.22
C TYR A 579 12.10 27.92 -19.40
N ARG A 580 12.94 27.10 -20.05
CA ARG A 580 13.85 26.16 -19.39
C ARG A 580 14.77 26.87 -18.40
N ARG A 581 15.40 27.98 -18.82
CA ARG A 581 16.34 28.75 -17.98
C ARG A 581 15.65 29.43 -16.80
N GLU A 582 14.46 29.98 -17.01
CA GLU A 582 13.75 30.80 -16.04
C GLU A 582 12.94 29.96 -15.02
N ARG A 583 12.34 28.85 -15.45
CA ARG A 583 11.37 28.08 -14.65
C ARG A 583 11.88 26.71 -14.19
N MET A 584 12.79 26.05 -14.92
CA MET A 584 13.15 24.66 -14.65
C MET A 584 14.57 24.48 -14.10
N GLY A 585 15.48 25.41 -14.35
CA GLY A 585 16.86 25.35 -13.89
C GLY A 585 17.80 24.53 -14.79
N PRO A 586 19.11 24.47 -14.44
CA PRO A 586 20.18 24.02 -15.36
C PRO A 586 20.19 22.51 -15.63
N GLN A 587 19.51 21.70 -14.85
CA GLN A 587 19.47 20.24 -14.98
C GLN A 587 18.39 19.75 -15.96
N ALA A 588 17.47 20.62 -16.36
CA ALA A 588 16.38 20.26 -17.26
C ALA A 588 16.87 20.07 -18.71
N THR A 589 16.41 18.98 -19.34
CA THR A 589 16.70 18.72 -20.75
C THR A 589 15.74 19.49 -21.67
N ASP A 590 16.09 19.63 -22.96
CA ASP A 590 15.20 20.24 -23.97
C ASP A 590 13.87 19.44 -24.10
N LEU A 591 13.93 18.13 -23.93
CA LEU A 591 12.73 17.28 -23.93
C LEU A 591 11.85 17.57 -22.72
N ASP A 592 12.44 17.70 -21.53
CA ASP A 592 11.68 18.06 -20.32
C ASP A 592 11.02 19.43 -20.49
N ALA A 593 11.76 20.41 -21.03
CA ALA A 593 11.23 21.74 -21.30
C ALA A 593 10.07 21.72 -22.34
N PHE A 594 10.17 20.92 -23.37
CA PHE A 594 9.12 20.76 -24.37
C PHE A 594 7.82 20.19 -23.75
N ILE A 595 7.94 19.16 -22.96
CA ILE A 595 6.80 18.50 -22.31
C ILE A 595 6.13 19.46 -21.33
N GLU A 596 6.91 20.10 -20.47
CA GLU A 596 6.40 20.99 -19.42
C GLU A 596 5.84 22.31 -19.99
N PHE A 597 6.48 22.88 -21.02
CA PHE A 597 5.96 24.06 -21.70
C PHE A 597 4.64 23.77 -22.43
N LYS A 598 4.47 22.55 -22.94
CA LYS A 598 3.19 22.14 -23.54
C LYS A 598 2.07 22.08 -22.53
N GLU A 599 2.32 21.52 -21.33
CA GLU A 599 1.36 21.53 -20.22
C GLU A 599 1.09 22.96 -19.75
N PHE A 600 2.14 23.75 -19.57
CA PHE A 600 2.03 25.15 -19.17
C PHE A 600 1.20 25.98 -20.18
N THR A 601 1.34 25.72 -21.47
CA THR A 601 0.55 26.39 -22.51
C THR A 601 -0.96 26.06 -22.42
N GLN A 602 -1.30 24.85 -21.96
CA GLN A 602 -2.70 24.45 -21.76
C GLN A 602 -3.33 25.09 -20.52
N GLU A 603 -2.55 25.27 -19.47
CA GLU A 603 -3.02 25.81 -18.17
C GLU A 603 -2.93 27.34 -18.09
N HIS A 604 -1.93 27.96 -18.75
CA HIS A 604 -1.56 29.38 -18.68
C HIS A 604 -1.32 29.98 -20.06
N ALA A 605 -2.33 29.92 -20.92
CA ALA A 605 -2.22 30.30 -22.33
C ALA A 605 -1.67 31.74 -22.55
N ASP A 606 -2.10 32.70 -21.74
CA ASP A 606 -1.68 34.09 -21.84
C ASP A 606 -0.20 34.30 -21.49
N GLU A 607 0.27 33.64 -20.44
CA GLU A 607 1.70 33.70 -20.05
C GLU A 607 2.58 32.98 -21.08
N ALA A 608 2.13 31.85 -21.62
CA ALA A 608 2.82 31.13 -22.69
C ALA A 608 2.93 31.96 -23.98
N ALA A 609 1.85 32.67 -24.33
CA ALA A 609 1.86 33.64 -25.45
C ALA A 609 2.87 34.76 -25.18
N GLY A 610 3.01 35.23 -23.96
CA GLY A 610 4.02 36.19 -23.53
C GLY A 610 5.46 35.69 -23.77
N PHE A 611 5.77 34.41 -23.51
CA PHE A 611 7.08 33.82 -23.84
C PHE A 611 7.34 33.82 -25.36
N LEU A 612 6.33 33.50 -26.17
CA LEU A 612 6.45 33.49 -27.66
C LEU A 612 6.59 34.90 -28.27
N ALA A 613 5.92 35.91 -27.70
CA ALA A 613 5.96 37.28 -28.14
C ALA A 613 7.21 38.07 -27.73
N ARG A 614 8.02 37.53 -26.76
CA ARG A 614 9.18 38.19 -26.18
C ARG A 614 10.31 38.42 -27.17
N PHE A 615 10.43 37.59 -28.21
CA PHE A 615 11.57 37.59 -29.12
C PHE A 615 11.23 38.26 -30.47
N ASN A 616 12.08 39.21 -30.89
CA ASN A 616 11.99 39.82 -32.21
C ASN A 616 12.69 38.96 -33.29
N GLU A 617 12.50 39.28 -34.56
CA GLU A 617 13.06 38.49 -35.67
C GLU A 617 14.61 38.44 -35.68
N SER A 618 15.26 39.52 -35.25
CA SER A 618 16.74 39.54 -35.16
C SER A 618 17.25 38.57 -34.10
N GLU A 619 16.62 38.53 -32.92
CA GLU A 619 16.96 37.62 -31.84
C GLU A 619 16.71 36.15 -32.22
N VAL A 620 15.58 35.85 -32.87
CA VAL A 620 15.27 34.52 -33.38
C VAL A 620 16.29 34.08 -34.44
N THR A 621 16.68 35.00 -35.34
CA THR A 621 17.69 34.69 -36.36
C THR A 621 19.08 34.46 -35.74
N GLN A 622 19.45 35.27 -34.73
CA GLN A 622 20.70 35.08 -34.00
C GLN A 622 20.74 33.75 -33.22
N PHE A 623 19.66 33.40 -32.55
CA PHE A 623 19.53 32.11 -31.84
C PHE A 623 19.67 30.94 -32.83
N ALA A 624 19.02 30.99 -33.99
CA ALA A 624 19.11 29.93 -34.99
C ALA A 624 20.49 29.80 -35.65
N LYS A 625 21.36 30.84 -35.54
CA LYS A 625 22.76 30.83 -36.01
C LYS A 625 23.74 30.38 -34.93
N ASP A 626 23.40 30.51 -33.64
CA ASP A 626 24.22 30.01 -32.54
C ASP A 626 24.23 28.46 -32.54
N ALA A 627 25.40 27.88 -32.25
CA ALA A 627 25.54 26.42 -32.34
C ALA A 627 24.55 25.64 -31.42
N ALA A 628 24.34 26.15 -30.20
CA ALA A 628 23.40 25.52 -29.28
C ALA A 628 21.93 25.69 -29.71
N GLY A 629 21.59 26.92 -30.13
CA GLY A 629 20.23 27.21 -30.63
C GLY A 629 19.92 26.46 -31.93
N ALA A 630 20.87 26.37 -32.87
CA ALA A 630 20.75 25.59 -34.11
C ALA A 630 20.52 24.10 -33.82
N GLN A 631 21.26 23.56 -32.85
CA GLN A 631 21.08 22.16 -32.42
C GLN A 631 19.70 21.93 -31.78
N GLN A 632 19.26 22.84 -30.95
CA GLN A 632 17.95 22.77 -30.29
C GLN A 632 16.81 22.88 -31.33
N LEU A 633 16.93 23.81 -32.29
CA LEU A 633 16.00 23.93 -33.38
C LEU A 633 15.95 22.68 -34.28
N ARG A 634 17.13 22.13 -34.66
CA ARG A 634 17.24 20.85 -35.36
C ARG A 634 16.49 19.73 -34.65
N ASN A 635 16.63 19.64 -33.34
CA ASN A 635 15.96 18.61 -32.57
C ASN A 635 14.44 18.84 -32.49
N LEU A 636 14.03 20.09 -32.36
CA LEU A 636 12.62 20.47 -32.24
C LEU A 636 11.83 20.22 -33.53
N VAL A 637 12.46 20.27 -34.69
CA VAL A 637 11.84 19.99 -35.99
C VAL A 637 11.08 18.67 -36.00
N PHE A 638 11.63 17.64 -35.40
CA PHE A 638 11.01 16.30 -35.39
C PHE A 638 9.70 16.23 -34.59
N ALA A 639 9.43 17.18 -33.70
CA ALA A 639 8.12 17.29 -33.05
C ALA A 639 6.97 17.70 -33.98
N GLU A 640 7.29 18.25 -35.15
CA GLU A 640 6.33 18.74 -36.14
C GLU A 640 6.18 17.82 -37.36
N PHE A 641 7.01 16.76 -37.44
CA PHE A 641 6.93 15.80 -38.56
C PHE A 641 5.61 15.04 -38.55
N GLN A 642 5.05 14.84 -39.73
CA GLN A 642 3.98 13.87 -39.94
C GLN A 642 4.57 12.45 -40.01
N PRO A 643 3.81 11.40 -39.71
CA PRO A 643 4.32 10.03 -39.68
C PRO A 643 5.05 9.60 -40.98
N ALA A 644 4.63 10.08 -42.14
CA ALA A 644 5.23 9.79 -43.43
C ALA A 644 6.53 10.58 -43.72
N GLU A 645 6.82 11.62 -42.97
CA GLU A 645 8.00 12.48 -43.17
C GLU A 645 9.24 11.98 -42.41
N TYR A 646 9.05 11.04 -41.47
CA TYR A 646 10.17 10.47 -40.70
C TYR A 646 11.07 9.58 -41.58
N PRO A 647 12.39 9.53 -41.29
CA PRO A 647 13.24 8.55 -41.93
C PRO A 647 12.74 7.13 -41.64
N GLN A 648 12.98 6.20 -42.55
CA GLN A 648 12.60 4.80 -42.44
C GLN A 648 13.85 3.90 -42.41
N HIS A 649 13.71 2.64 -42.09
CA HIS A 649 14.84 1.69 -42.02
C HIS A 649 15.58 1.57 -43.36
N GLY A 650 14.86 1.52 -44.48
CA GLY A 650 15.43 1.51 -45.81
C GLY A 650 16.36 2.69 -46.10
N HIS A 651 16.01 3.90 -45.62
CA HIS A 651 16.91 5.07 -45.79
C HIS A 651 18.24 4.90 -45.03
N LEU A 652 18.24 4.23 -43.84
CA LEU A 652 19.46 3.94 -43.13
C LEU A 652 20.34 2.94 -43.87
N GLN A 653 19.72 1.91 -44.49
CA GLN A 653 20.41 0.94 -45.30
C GLN A 653 21.04 1.57 -46.54
N GLU A 654 20.28 2.37 -47.23
CA GLU A 654 20.72 3.11 -48.41
C GLU A 654 21.89 4.07 -48.11
N LEU A 655 21.79 4.79 -46.97
CA LEU A 655 22.85 5.69 -46.50
C LEU A 655 24.17 4.93 -46.22
N LEU A 656 24.11 3.76 -45.55
CA LEU A 656 25.27 2.93 -45.29
C LEU A 656 25.89 2.37 -46.59
N ALA A 657 25.07 2.02 -47.56
CA ALA A 657 25.53 1.52 -48.84
C ALA A 657 26.18 2.64 -49.68
N ALA A 658 25.59 3.85 -49.70
CA ALA A 658 26.12 4.99 -50.43
C ALA A 658 27.41 5.57 -49.87
N GLU A 659 27.57 5.54 -48.53
CA GLU A 659 28.74 6.05 -47.81
C GLU A 659 29.86 5.00 -47.65
N ALA A 660 29.72 3.83 -48.23
CA ALA A 660 30.75 2.77 -48.18
C ALA A 660 32.01 3.19 -48.96
N SER A 661 32.73 4.19 -48.43
CA SER A 661 33.97 4.76 -48.96
C SER A 661 34.97 5.00 -47.82
N GLY A 662 36.27 4.99 -48.14
CA GLY A 662 37.35 5.20 -47.15
C GLY A 662 37.75 3.94 -46.39
N SER A 663 38.34 4.10 -45.21
CA SER A 663 38.97 3.01 -44.42
C SER A 663 37.98 1.97 -43.89
N HIS A 664 36.70 2.27 -43.80
CA HIS A 664 35.65 1.39 -43.23
C HIS A 664 34.60 0.94 -44.26
N ALA A 665 34.86 1.17 -45.55
CA ALA A 665 33.92 0.89 -46.63
C ALA A 665 33.38 -0.56 -46.63
N ASP A 666 34.23 -1.55 -46.35
CA ASP A 666 33.83 -2.96 -46.35
C ASP A 666 32.92 -3.28 -45.17
N GLU A 667 33.17 -2.70 -43.99
CA GLU A 667 32.29 -2.87 -42.83
C GLU A 667 30.93 -2.19 -43.01
N MET A 668 30.89 -1.02 -43.67
CA MET A 668 29.63 -0.33 -43.98
C MET A 668 28.77 -1.14 -44.96
N ARG A 669 29.36 -1.70 -46.02
CA ARG A 669 28.66 -2.61 -46.98
C ARG A 669 28.16 -3.86 -46.25
N TYR A 670 28.99 -4.42 -45.38
CA TYR A 670 28.62 -5.58 -44.61
C TYR A 670 27.43 -5.25 -43.65
N LEU A 671 27.44 -4.11 -42.98
CA LEU A 671 26.31 -3.66 -42.18
C LEU A 671 25.03 -3.47 -43.01
N ALA A 672 25.12 -2.86 -44.19
CA ALA A 672 23.98 -2.71 -45.08
C ALA A 672 23.39 -4.06 -45.50
N THR A 673 24.23 -5.06 -45.72
CA THR A 673 23.78 -6.44 -46.02
C THR A 673 23.14 -7.12 -44.84
N LEU A 674 23.66 -6.94 -43.62
CA LEU A 674 23.05 -7.50 -42.40
C LEU A 674 21.72 -6.88 -42.04
N LEU A 675 21.45 -5.63 -42.45
CA LEU A 675 20.19 -4.92 -42.26
C LEU A 675 19.14 -5.27 -43.34
N GLU A 676 19.51 -5.88 -44.44
CA GLU A 676 18.60 -6.21 -45.55
C GLU A 676 17.36 -7.04 -45.16
N PRO A 677 17.48 -8.08 -44.28
CA PRO A 677 16.30 -8.82 -43.81
C PRO A 677 15.22 -7.99 -43.08
N TRP A 678 15.59 -6.82 -42.59
CA TRP A 678 14.74 -5.90 -41.83
C TRP A 678 14.19 -4.74 -42.69
N SER A 679 14.59 -4.63 -43.95
CA SER A 679 14.06 -3.65 -44.92
C SER A 679 12.78 -4.14 -45.55
N ALA A 680 12.02 -3.24 -46.20
CA ALA A 680 10.67 -3.50 -46.75
C ALA A 680 10.53 -4.78 -47.58
N ASN A 681 11.57 -5.17 -48.27
CA ASN A 681 11.60 -6.41 -49.11
C ASN A 681 12.16 -7.63 -48.32
N GLY A 682 12.57 -7.46 -47.07
CA GLY A 682 13.17 -8.52 -46.24
C GLY A 682 12.14 -9.31 -45.45
N SER A 683 12.60 -10.36 -44.79
CA SER A 683 11.74 -11.28 -44.02
C SER A 683 11.01 -10.63 -42.84
N TYR A 684 11.51 -9.52 -42.30
CA TYR A 684 10.98 -8.83 -41.13
C TYR A 684 10.59 -7.37 -41.41
N GLY A 685 10.70 -6.95 -42.68
CA GLY A 685 10.56 -5.54 -43.04
C GLY A 685 9.20 -4.94 -42.78
N GLU A 686 8.13 -5.72 -42.91
CA GLU A 686 6.77 -5.20 -42.64
C GLU A 686 6.61 -4.60 -41.25
N LEU A 687 7.31 -5.13 -40.24
CA LEU A 687 7.23 -4.65 -38.88
C LEU A 687 8.08 -3.40 -38.62
N PHE A 688 9.25 -3.24 -39.30
CA PHE A 688 10.26 -2.22 -38.96
C PHE A 688 10.46 -1.12 -40.01
N ASP A 689 10.14 -1.39 -41.26
CA ASP A 689 10.40 -0.48 -42.38
C ASP A 689 9.12 0.01 -43.04
N GLY A 690 8.81 1.25 -42.79
CA GLY A 690 7.62 1.90 -43.33
C GLY A 690 7.06 2.96 -42.36
N VAL A 691 5.88 3.45 -42.69
CA VAL A 691 5.16 4.43 -41.86
C VAL A 691 4.45 3.71 -40.73
N SER A 692 4.67 4.19 -39.50
CA SER A 692 3.98 3.61 -38.32
C SER A 692 2.46 3.67 -38.51
N ASN A 693 1.80 2.52 -38.34
CA ASN A 693 0.35 2.37 -38.44
C ASN A 693 -0.32 2.02 -37.12
N VAL A 694 0.43 2.03 -36.01
CA VAL A 694 -0.10 1.84 -34.66
C VAL A 694 -0.57 3.17 -34.10
N ASP A 695 -1.85 3.26 -33.79
CA ASP A 695 -2.42 4.39 -33.08
C ASP A 695 -2.62 4.02 -31.60
N LEU A 696 -1.97 4.78 -30.70
CA LEU A 696 -2.10 4.63 -29.24
C LEU A 696 -3.02 5.71 -28.65
N VAL A 697 -4.08 6.12 -29.36
CA VAL A 697 -5.03 7.16 -28.90
C VAL A 697 -5.93 6.66 -27.77
N GLY A 698 -6.17 5.37 -27.68
CA GLY A 698 -6.99 4.75 -26.64
C GLY A 698 -6.35 4.76 -25.25
N LYS A 699 -7.11 4.30 -24.27
CA LYS A 699 -6.65 4.16 -22.88
C LYS A 699 -5.74 2.96 -22.63
N ILE A 700 -5.67 2.03 -23.59
CA ILE A 700 -4.93 0.78 -23.45
C ILE A 700 -4.24 0.41 -24.78
N ALA A 701 -3.02 -0.06 -24.68
CA ALA A 701 -2.29 -0.72 -25.75
C ALA A 701 -1.84 -2.11 -25.26
N HIS A 702 -2.32 -3.14 -25.90
CA HIS A 702 -1.99 -4.52 -25.57
C HIS A 702 -1.23 -5.16 -26.74
N PHE A 703 0.05 -5.43 -26.55
CA PHE A 703 0.92 -6.10 -27.52
C PHE A 703 1.02 -7.58 -27.19
N GLU A 704 0.70 -8.42 -28.16
CA GLU A 704 0.72 -9.87 -28.05
C GLU A 704 1.89 -10.45 -28.85
N LEU A 705 2.83 -11.10 -28.17
CA LEU A 705 4.09 -11.58 -28.72
C LEU A 705 4.13 -13.08 -29.00
N SER A 706 3.11 -13.85 -28.60
CA SER A 706 3.09 -15.32 -28.78
C SER A 706 3.09 -15.79 -30.24
N TYR A 707 2.78 -14.90 -31.17
CA TYR A 707 2.80 -15.20 -32.61
C TYR A 707 4.18 -15.07 -33.25
N ILE A 708 5.20 -14.64 -32.49
CA ILE A 708 6.60 -14.69 -32.94
C ILE A 708 7.15 -16.06 -32.58
N PRO A 709 7.66 -16.84 -33.59
CA PRO A 709 8.22 -18.15 -33.31
C PRO A 709 9.35 -18.12 -32.28
N GLU A 710 9.41 -19.10 -31.39
CA GLU A 710 10.48 -19.19 -30.36
C GLU A 710 11.87 -19.25 -30.99
N SER A 711 12.00 -19.86 -32.19
CA SER A 711 13.24 -19.91 -32.94
C SER A 711 13.73 -18.57 -33.50
N ALA A 712 12.86 -17.53 -33.52
CA ALA A 712 13.20 -16.21 -34.01
C ALA A 712 13.54 -15.25 -32.85
N GLU A 713 14.53 -15.60 -32.04
CA GLU A 713 14.93 -14.86 -30.84
C GLU A 713 15.31 -13.39 -31.15
N GLU A 714 16.00 -13.16 -32.29
CA GLU A 714 16.40 -11.81 -32.71
C GLU A 714 15.21 -10.94 -33.04
N LEU A 715 14.23 -11.49 -33.77
CA LEU A 715 12.97 -10.78 -34.06
C LEU A 715 12.20 -10.45 -32.81
N LYS A 716 12.09 -11.41 -31.89
CA LYS A 716 11.39 -11.20 -30.62
C LYS A 716 12.04 -10.12 -29.79
N ALA A 717 13.37 -10.09 -29.76
CA ALA A 717 14.16 -9.07 -29.10
C ALA A 717 13.97 -7.68 -29.69
N ALA A 718 14.03 -7.59 -31.03
CA ALA A 718 13.85 -6.32 -31.75
C ALA A 718 12.42 -5.78 -31.54
N ALA A 719 11.40 -6.64 -31.65
CA ALA A 719 10.02 -6.29 -31.43
C ALA A 719 9.76 -5.78 -29.99
N ALA A 720 10.22 -6.51 -28.98
CA ALA A 720 10.09 -6.12 -27.57
C ALA A 720 10.75 -4.76 -27.32
N PHE A 721 11.95 -4.54 -27.84
CA PHE A 721 12.66 -3.28 -27.74
C PHE A 721 11.89 -2.12 -28.40
N LEU A 722 11.36 -2.37 -29.60
CA LEU A 722 10.57 -1.39 -30.36
C LEU A 722 9.30 -1.00 -29.60
N ILE A 723 8.51 -1.97 -29.15
CA ILE A 723 7.27 -1.76 -28.40
C ILE A 723 7.51 -0.89 -27.18
N ALA A 724 8.54 -1.18 -26.43
CA ALA A 724 8.81 -0.46 -25.20
C ALA A 724 9.28 0.99 -25.45
N ASN A 725 10.10 1.23 -26.47
CA ASN A 725 10.47 2.59 -26.85
C ASN A 725 9.28 3.38 -27.38
N TYR A 726 8.44 2.72 -28.15
CA TYR A 726 7.23 3.32 -28.72
C TYR A 726 6.24 3.74 -27.61
N THR A 727 5.94 2.84 -26.70
CA THR A 727 5.07 3.12 -25.54
C THR A 727 5.68 4.13 -24.58
N ARG A 728 6.98 4.07 -24.35
CA ARG A 728 7.70 5.09 -23.56
C ARG A 728 7.50 6.49 -24.14
N SER A 729 7.73 6.66 -25.42
CA SER A 729 7.55 7.94 -26.12
C SER A 729 6.11 8.43 -26.01
N HIS A 730 5.12 7.53 -26.14
CA HIS A 730 3.71 7.86 -25.97
C HIS A 730 3.41 8.33 -24.54
N MET A 731 3.87 7.61 -23.51
CA MET A 731 3.65 7.99 -22.11
C MET A 731 4.33 9.30 -21.73
N MET A 732 5.49 9.60 -22.30
CA MET A 732 6.20 10.87 -22.08
C MET A 732 5.45 12.06 -22.71
N ARG A 733 4.70 11.84 -23.79
CA ARG A 733 3.85 12.87 -24.42
C ARG A 733 2.59 13.20 -23.62
N MET A 734 2.16 12.29 -22.75
CA MET A 734 1.00 12.51 -21.89
C MET A 734 1.37 13.42 -20.71
N PRO A 735 0.42 14.22 -20.19
CA PRO A 735 0.65 15.05 -19.01
C PRO A 735 1.31 14.26 -17.86
N ARG A 736 2.30 14.89 -17.22
CA ARG A 736 3.06 14.25 -16.13
C ARG A 736 2.18 13.92 -14.94
N GLY A 737 1.20 14.78 -14.61
CA GLY A 737 0.27 14.58 -13.50
C GLY A 737 -0.62 13.34 -13.66
N LEU A 738 -0.83 12.85 -14.87
CA LEU A 738 -1.61 11.65 -15.13
C LEU A 738 -0.84 10.39 -14.79
N ARG A 739 -1.50 9.45 -14.10
CA ARG A 739 -0.93 8.14 -13.81
C ARG A 739 -1.05 7.22 -15.02
N LYS A 740 0.02 6.51 -15.32
CA LYS A 740 0.14 5.55 -16.40
C LYS A 740 0.72 4.25 -15.85
N ARG A 741 0.55 3.14 -16.58
CA ARG A 741 1.11 1.87 -16.12
C ARG A 741 1.60 0.98 -17.26
N ASN A 742 2.64 0.20 -16.97
CA ASN A 742 3.19 -0.86 -17.80
C ASN A 742 3.01 -2.21 -17.13
N ILE A 743 2.53 -3.19 -17.87
CA ILE A 743 2.37 -4.57 -17.44
C ILE A 743 3.26 -5.44 -18.33
N PHE A 744 4.23 -6.10 -17.72
CA PHE A 744 5.13 -7.03 -18.40
C PHE A 744 4.73 -8.47 -18.02
N GLY A 745 3.93 -9.08 -18.86
CA GLY A 745 3.64 -10.51 -18.78
C GLY A 745 4.92 -11.31 -19.01
N GLU A 746 5.26 -12.23 -18.11
CA GLU A 746 6.48 -13.04 -18.20
C GLU A 746 7.78 -12.25 -18.46
N VAL A 747 8.07 -11.28 -17.59
CA VAL A 747 9.23 -10.39 -17.71
C VAL A 747 10.57 -11.11 -17.90
N ALA A 748 10.70 -12.36 -17.43
CA ALA A 748 11.90 -13.17 -17.61
C ALA A 748 12.21 -13.41 -19.09
N ARG A 749 11.20 -13.50 -19.95
CA ARG A 749 11.38 -13.68 -21.41
C ARG A 749 11.92 -12.44 -22.07
N PHE A 750 11.52 -11.26 -21.64
CA PHE A 750 12.14 -9.99 -22.06
C PHE A 750 13.61 -9.91 -21.66
N ALA A 751 13.99 -10.59 -20.57
CA ALA A 751 15.35 -10.64 -20.07
C ALA A 751 16.29 -11.56 -20.82
N LEU A 752 15.80 -12.45 -21.66
CA LEU A 752 16.64 -13.36 -22.46
C LEU A 752 17.53 -12.60 -23.44
N VAL A 753 17.11 -11.41 -23.86
CA VAL A 753 17.84 -10.60 -24.84
C VAL A 753 18.35 -9.29 -24.24
N PRO A 754 19.59 -8.85 -24.55
CA PRO A 754 20.21 -7.67 -23.94
C PRO A 754 19.40 -6.38 -24.08
N SER A 755 18.72 -6.20 -25.19
CA SER A 755 17.88 -5.02 -25.46
C SER A 755 16.59 -5.02 -24.65
N GLY A 756 15.92 -6.16 -24.49
CA GLY A 756 14.76 -6.32 -23.61
C GLY A 756 15.12 -6.00 -22.16
N ARG A 757 16.31 -6.44 -21.71
CA ARG A 757 16.85 -6.08 -20.39
C ARG A 757 16.99 -4.58 -20.21
N LYS A 758 17.52 -3.87 -21.21
CA LYS A 758 17.68 -2.42 -21.17
C LYS A 758 16.33 -1.72 -21.05
N VAL A 759 15.34 -2.16 -21.79
CA VAL A 759 13.99 -1.62 -21.78
C VAL A 759 13.30 -1.76 -20.42
N VAL A 760 13.30 -2.97 -19.86
CA VAL A 760 12.73 -3.21 -18.53
C VAL A 760 13.46 -2.38 -17.49
N ARG A 761 14.80 -2.35 -17.53
CA ARG A 761 15.61 -1.50 -16.67
C ARG A 761 15.19 -0.04 -16.73
N GLU A 762 15.14 0.55 -17.93
CA GLU A 762 14.78 1.96 -18.12
C GLU A 762 13.35 2.26 -17.68
N SER A 763 12.41 1.34 -17.86
CA SER A 763 11.03 1.49 -17.38
C SER A 763 10.98 1.61 -15.86
N TYR A 764 11.73 0.81 -15.13
CA TYR A 764 11.77 0.84 -13.67
C TYR A 764 12.60 2.00 -13.10
N GLU A 765 13.70 2.38 -13.76
CA GLU A 765 14.60 3.43 -13.27
C GLU A 765 14.17 4.85 -13.68
N GLN A 766 13.60 5.03 -14.89
CA GLN A 766 13.42 6.36 -15.48
C GLN A 766 11.98 6.84 -15.54
N LEU A 767 11.00 5.93 -15.72
CA LEU A 767 9.62 6.33 -15.95
C LEU A 767 8.86 6.76 -14.67
N ARG A 768 9.45 6.56 -13.49
CA ARG A 768 8.90 7.05 -12.22
C ARG A 768 8.59 8.55 -12.26
N LYS A 769 9.47 9.36 -12.84
CA LYS A 769 9.30 10.82 -12.97
C LYS A 769 8.13 11.24 -13.88
N TYR A 770 7.57 10.32 -14.65
CA TYR A 770 6.39 10.53 -15.50
C TYR A 770 5.13 9.86 -14.93
N ASN A 771 5.13 9.54 -13.63
CA ASN A 771 4.03 8.85 -12.95
C ASN A 771 3.61 7.53 -13.61
N VAL A 772 4.58 6.72 -14.03
CA VAL A 772 4.36 5.39 -14.58
C VAL A 772 4.58 4.34 -13.49
N TRP A 773 3.57 3.51 -13.26
CA TRP A 773 3.65 2.34 -12.40
C TRP A 773 3.95 1.10 -13.25
N ASN A 774 4.88 0.25 -12.80
CA ASN A 774 5.25 -0.97 -13.51
C ASN A 774 4.83 -2.19 -12.69
N LEU A 775 4.26 -3.20 -13.36
CA LEU A 775 4.01 -4.53 -12.84
C LEU A 775 4.73 -5.56 -13.72
N ALA A 776 5.62 -6.33 -13.12
CA ALA A 776 6.29 -7.45 -13.78
C ALA A 776 5.74 -8.78 -13.26
N GLU A 777 5.42 -9.72 -14.17
CA GLU A 777 5.04 -11.06 -13.81
C GLU A 777 6.22 -12.03 -13.99
N VAL A 778 6.46 -12.82 -12.94
CA VAL A 778 7.54 -13.83 -12.89
C VAL A 778 6.92 -15.18 -12.57
N GLN A 779 7.09 -16.16 -13.46
CA GLN A 779 6.68 -17.54 -13.20
C GLN A 779 7.78 -18.35 -12.50
N ASN A 780 9.00 -18.19 -12.95
CA ASN A 780 10.17 -18.91 -12.42
C ASN A 780 11.18 -17.92 -11.84
N TYR A 781 11.24 -17.85 -10.51
CA TYR A 781 12.18 -16.95 -9.84
C TYR A 781 13.64 -17.32 -10.10
N GLY A 782 13.97 -18.62 -10.24
CA GLY A 782 15.33 -19.08 -10.53
C GLY A 782 15.87 -18.55 -11.87
N GLN A 783 15.04 -18.53 -12.92
CA GLN A 783 15.39 -17.91 -14.20
C GLN A 783 15.52 -16.39 -14.09
N PHE A 784 14.59 -15.75 -13.41
CA PHE A 784 14.64 -14.31 -13.18
C PHE A 784 15.85 -13.88 -12.36
N LYS A 785 16.22 -14.67 -11.33
CA LYS A 785 17.38 -14.43 -10.46
C LYS A 785 18.69 -14.38 -11.24
N SER A 786 18.85 -15.23 -12.23
CA SER A 786 20.06 -15.26 -13.08
C SER A 786 20.10 -14.17 -14.14
N SER A 787 19.05 -13.36 -14.27
CA SER A 787 18.96 -12.32 -15.29
C SER A 787 19.52 -10.98 -14.81
N ASP A 788 20.12 -10.21 -15.74
CA ASP A 788 20.67 -8.88 -15.46
C ASP A 788 19.61 -7.83 -15.08
N ILE A 789 18.32 -8.11 -15.26
CA ILE A 789 17.22 -7.22 -14.89
C ILE A 789 16.76 -7.37 -13.43
N ARG A 790 17.20 -8.43 -12.73
CA ARG A 790 16.82 -8.67 -11.35
C ARG A 790 17.07 -7.45 -10.46
N GLY A 791 18.30 -6.93 -10.47
CA GLY A 791 18.67 -5.77 -9.66
C GLY A 791 17.80 -4.54 -9.92
N PRO A 792 17.70 -4.06 -11.17
CA PRO A 792 16.85 -2.94 -11.55
C PRO A 792 15.37 -3.13 -11.21
N VAL A 793 14.79 -4.31 -11.45
CA VAL A 793 13.37 -4.57 -11.19
C VAL A 793 13.11 -4.66 -9.70
N LEU A 794 13.83 -5.51 -8.96
CA LEU A 794 13.60 -5.68 -7.51
C LEU A 794 14.00 -4.44 -6.72
N GLY A 795 15.12 -3.80 -7.05
CA GLY A 795 15.60 -2.60 -6.35
C GLY A 795 14.68 -1.39 -6.48
N ASN A 796 13.86 -1.34 -7.56
CA ASN A 796 12.88 -0.28 -7.77
C ASN A 796 11.44 -0.71 -7.46
N SER A 797 11.19 -1.98 -7.14
CA SER A 797 9.88 -2.48 -6.73
C SER A 797 9.69 -2.36 -5.22
N ARG A 798 8.56 -1.79 -4.83
CA ARG A 798 8.16 -1.68 -3.42
C ARG A 798 7.13 -2.73 -3.04
N ILE A 799 6.45 -3.30 -4.03
CA ILE A 799 5.36 -4.26 -3.84
C ILE A 799 5.78 -5.61 -4.43
N LEU A 800 5.70 -6.65 -3.60
CA LEU A 800 5.75 -8.03 -4.05
C LEU A 800 4.39 -8.68 -3.83
N LEU A 801 3.88 -9.32 -4.87
CA LEU A 801 2.66 -10.13 -4.82
C LEU A 801 3.11 -11.60 -4.90
N LEU A 802 3.31 -12.20 -3.73
CA LEU A 802 3.81 -13.57 -3.62
C LEU A 802 2.64 -14.54 -3.67
N GLN A 803 2.51 -15.23 -4.78
CA GLN A 803 1.54 -16.29 -4.96
C GLN A 803 2.17 -17.65 -4.64
N ARG A 804 1.38 -18.70 -4.70
CA ARG A 804 1.84 -20.05 -4.39
C ARG A 804 3.17 -20.37 -5.08
N GLN A 805 4.10 -20.90 -4.30
CA GLN A 805 5.37 -21.45 -4.75
C GLN A 805 5.39 -22.96 -4.45
N THR A 806 6.05 -23.72 -5.30
CA THR A 806 6.23 -25.17 -5.14
C THR A 806 7.68 -25.55 -4.83
N ASP A 807 8.61 -24.63 -5.07
CA ASP A 807 10.03 -24.80 -4.82
C ASP A 807 10.50 -23.88 -3.69
N ARG A 808 10.86 -24.49 -2.56
CA ARG A 808 11.37 -23.78 -1.37
C ARG A 808 12.66 -23.04 -1.66
N THR A 809 13.51 -23.56 -2.54
CA THR A 809 14.78 -22.92 -2.92
C THR A 809 14.55 -21.54 -3.54
N ASN A 810 13.52 -21.41 -4.38
CA ASN A 810 13.14 -20.11 -4.96
C ASN A 810 12.70 -19.11 -3.89
N VAL A 811 11.96 -19.56 -2.88
CA VAL A 811 11.50 -18.70 -1.77
C VAL A 811 12.67 -18.30 -0.87
N GLU A 812 13.60 -19.21 -0.58
CA GLU A 812 14.81 -18.92 0.18
C GLU A 812 15.74 -17.96 -0.55
N ASP A 813 15.87 -18.11 -1.86
CA ASP A 813 16.63 -17.18 -2.68
C ASP A 813 16.00 -15.79 -2.73
N LEU A 814 14.68 -15.71 -2.85
CA LEU A 814 13.95 -14.44 -2.77
C LEU A 814 14.14 -13.77 -1.40
N SER A 815 14.20 -14.55 -0.32
CA SER A 815 14.40 -14.03 1.02
C SER A 815 15.80 -13.46 1.28
N LYS A 816 16.75 -13.70 0.38
CA LYS A 816 18.07 -13.02 0.41
C LYS A 816 18.00 -11.59 -0.13
N ASP A 817 17.01 -11.29 -0.97
CA ASP A 817 16.79 -9.96 -1.54
C ASP A 817 15.81 -9.13 -0.69
N PHE A 818 14.83 -9.81 -0.09
CA PHE A 818 13.81 -9.19 0.77
C PHE A 818 13.73 -9.94 2.10
N PRO A 819 13.68 -9.25 3.23
CA PRO A 819 13.56 -9.88 4.54
C PRO A 819 12.16 -10.50 4.71
N ILE A 820 11.99 -11.73 4.21
CA ILE A 820 10.75 -12.50 4.31
C ILE A 820 10.85 -13.43 5.54
N PRO A 821 9.99 -13.25 6.56
CA PRO A 821 9.94 -14.14 7.73
C PRO A 821 9.65 -15.60 7.37
N ASP A 822 10.12 -16.54 8.17
CA ASP A 822 9.93 -17.98 7.91
C ASP A 822 8.44 -18.37 7.89
N ALA A 823 7.62 -17.77 8.75
CA ALA A 823 6.17 -17.97 8.75
C ALA A 823 5.52 -17.59 7.39
N VAL A 824 6.00 -16.52 6.76
CA VAL A 824 5.53 -16.08 5.43
C VAL A 824 6.02 -17.02 4.34
N LYS A 825 7.25 -17.53 4.43
CA LYS A 825 7.76 -18.53 3.48
C LYS A 825 6.90 -19.80 3.50
N ASP A 826 6.57 -20.29 4.69
CA ASP A 826 5.71 -21.45 4.87
C ASP A 826 4.26 -21.18 4.40
N ALA A 827 3.74 -19.98 4.64
CA ALA A 827 2.43 -19.56 4.14
C ALA A 827 2.38 -19.55 2.61
N VAL A 828 3.38 -18.96 1.94
CA VAL A 828 3.45 -18.90 0.47
C VAL A 828 3.57 -20.29 -0.16
N MET A 829 4.30 -21.21 0.48
CA MET A 829 4.38 -22.63 0.06
C MET A 829 3.06 -23.38 0.23
N SER A 830 2.24 -22.97 1.20
CA SER A 830 0.96 -23.61 1.53
C SER A 830 -0.27 -22.93 0.88
N HIS A 831 -0.09 -21.85 0.12
CA HIS A 831 -1.21 -21.23 -0.60
C HIS A 831 -1.96 -22.25 -1.46
N PRO A 832 -3.30 -22.24 -1.49
CA PRO A 832 -4.07 -23.23 -2.22
C PRO A 832 -3.92 -23.08 -3.75
N GLU A 833 -4.13 -24.17 -4.46
CA GLU A 833 -4.41 -24.13 -5.90
C GLU A 833 -5.90 -23.88 -6.09
N PRO A 834 -6.31 -22.78 -6.73
CA PRO A 834 -7.73 -22.43 -6.87
C PRO A 834 -8.58 -23.53 -7.52
N GLU A 835 -8.03 -24.29 -8.47
CA GLU A 835 -8.74 -25.36 -9.16
C GLU A 835 -9.01 -26.56 -8.27
N LYS A 836 -8.17 -26.80 -7.25
CA LYS A 836 -8.30 -27.94 -6.32
C LYS A 836 -9.22 -27.65 -5.13
N LEU A 837 -9.66 -26.41 -4.94
CA LEU A 837 -10.53 -26.04 -3.85
C LEU A 837 -11.94 -26.61 -4.04
N VAL A 838 -12.51 -27.15 -2.97
CA VAL A 838 -13.90 -27.60 -2.90
C VAL A 838 -14.78 -26.44 -2.40
N GLY A 839 -15.89 -26.18 -3.06
CA GLY A 839 -16.77 -25.06 -2.72
C GLY A 839 -16.36 -23.75 -3.37
N GLN A 840 -16.34 -22.67 -2.59
CA GLN A 840 -15.96 -21.34 -3.10
C GLN A 840 -14.49 -21.29 -3.48
N LYS A 841 -14.21 -21.00 -4.76
CA LYS A 841 -12.84 -20.89 -5.26
C LYS A 841 -12.31 -19.49 -5.01
N TYR A 842 -11.04 -19.43 -4.62
CA TYR A 842 -10.30 -18.17 -4.45
C TYR A 842 -8.82 -18.35 -4.79
N ALA A 843 -8.19 -17.28 -5.25
CA ALA A 843 -6.75 -17.18 -5.35
C ALA A 843 -6.19 -16.48 -4.11
N GLN A 844 -5.11 -17.00 -3.55
CA GLN A 844 -4.46 -16.44 -2.37
C GLN A 844 -3.06 -15.94 -2.71
N PHE A 845 -2.71 -14.76 -2.23
CA PHE A 845 -1.39 -14.17 -2.41
C PHE A 845 -0.99 -13.34 -1.22
N THR A 846 0.31 -13.25 -0.97
CA THR A 846 0.86 -12.38 0.07
C THR A 846 1.28 -11.06 -0.55
N TYR A 847 0.68 -9.97 -0.07
CA TYR A 847 1.06 -8.59 -0.37
C TYR A 847 2.18 -8.19 0.57
N TYR A 848 3.35 -7.91 0.01
CA TYR A 848 4.53 -7.47 0.71
C TYR A 848 4.89 -6.07 0.21
N HIS A 849 4.96 -5.09 1.11
CA HIS A 849 5.30 -3.71 0.78
C HIS A 849 6.51 -3.24 1.59
N THR A 850 7.53 -2.72 0.89
CA THR A 850 8.83 -2.38 1.49
C THR A 850 8.97 -0.93 1.95
N ASP A 851 7.98 -0.07 1.69
CA ASP A 851 8.09 1.39 1.93
C ASP A 851 7.89 1.80 3.41
N GLU A 852 7.84 0.85 4.29
CA GLU A 852 7.65 1.00 5.72
C GLU A 852 8.98 0.80 6.47
N ARG A 853 9.06 1.31 7.70
CA ARG A 853 10.20 1.01 8.58
C ARG A 853 10.39 -0.50 8.77
N ARG A 854 9.29 -1.23 8.75
CA ARG A 854 9.25 -2.69 8.54
C ARG A 854 8.38 -3.00 7.33
N PRO A 855 8.67 -4.10 6.62
CA PRO A 855 7.80 -4.53 5.54
C PRO A 855 6.38 -4.74 6.05
N LEU A 856 5.41 -4.18 5.34
CA LEU A 856 4.01 -4.52 5.54
C LEU A 856 3.73 -5.84 4.82
N ILE A 857 3.38 -6.87 5.56
CA ILE A 857 3.13 -8.21 5.02
C ILE A 857 1.72 -8.63 5.38
N VAL A 858 0.91 -8.96 4.39
CA VAL A 858 -0.46 -9.41 4.62
C VAL A 858 -0.91 -10.37 3.53
N THR A 859 -1.62 -11.42 3.91
CA THR A 859 -2.18 -12.37 2.96
C THR A 859 -3.59 -11.96 2.56
N MET A 860 -3.79 -11.87 1.25
CA MET A 860 -5.05 -11.49 0.59
C MET A 860 -5.69 -12.70 -0.10
N ARG A 861 -7.02 -12.77 -0.06
CA ARG A 861 -7.84 -13.76 -0.77
C ARG A 861 -8.69 -13.06 -1.81
N ASN A 862 -8.51 -13.43 -3.06
CA ASN A 862 -9.34 -12.95 -4.15
C ASN A 862 -10.40 -13.99 -4.50
N VAL A 863 -11.63 -13.72 -4.09
CA VAL A 863 -12.81 -14.46 -4.51
C VAL A 863 -13.36 -13.78 -5.75
N ALA A 864 -12.86 -14.20 -6.91
CA ALA A 864 -13.25 -13.62 -8.19
C ALA A 864 -14.71 -13.99 -8.55
N SER A 865 -15.42 -13.03 -9.16
CA SER A 865 -16.73 -13.28 -9.76
C SER A 865 -16.61 -14.22 -10.99
N ARG A 866 -17.72 -14.80 -11.45
CA ARG A 866 -17.72 -15.60 -12.68
C ARG A 866 -17.30 -14.75 -13.89
N GLU A 867 -17.75 -13.52 -13.92
CA GLU A 867 -17.42 -12.54 -14.94
C GLU A 867 -15.92 -12.23 -14.94
N MET A 868 -15.30 -12.09 -13.75
CA MET A 868 -13.85 -11.88 -13.63
C MET A 868 -13.07 -13.11 -14.10
N LEU A 869 -13.52 -14.32 -13.76
CA LEU A 869 -12.91 -15.55 -14.23
C LEU A 869 -13.04 -15.71 -15.75
N TYR A 870 -14.19 -15.31 -16.32
CA TYR A 870 -14.38 -15.26 -17.77
C TYR A 870 -13.42 -14.25 -18.42
N CYS A 871 -13.20 -13.09 -17.81
CA CYS A 871 -12.29 -12.06 -18.29
C CYS A 871 -10.81 -12.53 -18.25
N ALA A 872 -10.42 -13.32 -17.25
CA ALA A 872 -9.05 -13.77 -17.02
C ALA A 872 -8.71 -15.10 -17.75
N SER A 873 -8.85 -15.12 -19.05
CA SER A 873 -8.60 -16.29 -19.88
C SER A 873 -7.10 -16.51 -20.16
N SER A 874 -6.58 -17.66 -19.88
CA SER A 874 -5.14 -17.96 -19.89
C SER A 874 -4.63 -18.82 -21.06
N SER A 875 -5.39 -19.00 -22.14
CA SER A 875 -4.92 -19.76 -23.31
C SER A 875 -5.45 -19.22 -24.63
N GLY A 876 -4.64 -19.35 -25.71
CA GLY A 876 -5.03 -18.93 -27.05
C GLY A 876 -6.33 -19.58 -27.56
N ALA A 877 -6.57 -20.83 -27.20
CA ALA A 877 -7.84 -21.50 -27.54
C ALA A 877 -9.07 -20.87 -26.87
N HIS A 878 -8.92 -20.42 -25.64
CA HIS A 878 -9.98 -19.65 -24.95
C HIS A 878 -10.14 -18.25 -25.54
N TYR A 879 -9.06 -17.62 -26.01
CA TYR A 879 -9.13 -16.33 -26.70
C TYR A 879 -10.02 -16.41 -27.92
N ASP A 880 -9.76 -17.34 -28.86
CA ASP A 880 -10.54 -17.50 -30.08
C ASP A 880 -12.03 -17.81 -29.80
N LYS A 881 -12.29 -18.67 -28.80
CA LYS A 881 -13.66 -18.96 -28.35
C LYS A 881 -14.36 -17.70 -27.85
N ARG A 882 -13.73 -16.95 -26.93
CA ARG A 882 -14.31 -15.77 -26.30
C ARG A 882 -14.40 -14.59 -27.28
N ALA A 883 -13.45 -14.43 -28.18
CA ALA A 883 -13.53 -13.47 -29.25
C ALA A 883 -14.77 -13.72 -30.14
N LYS A 884 -15.13 -14.99 -30.41
CA LYS A 884 -16.36 -15.35 -31.14
C LYS A 884 -17.63 -15.11 -30.31
N GLU A 885 -17.63 -15.50 -29.05
CA GLU A 885 -18.74 -15.31 -28.13
C GLU A 885 -19.06 -13.80 -27.95
N LEU A 886 -18.06 -12.97 -27.78
CA LEU A 886 -18.23 -11.53 -27.57
C LEU A 886 -18.55 -10.74 -28.87
N LYS A 887 -18.26 -11.28 -30.04
CA LYS A 887 -18.47 -10.59 -31.34
C LYS A 887 -19.95 -10.26 -31.62
N GLY A 888 -20.89 -10.99 -30.99
CA GLY A 888 -22.33 -10.79 -31.17
C GLY A 888 -22.91 -9.66 -30.32
N TYR A 889 -22.16 -9.08 -29.43
CA TYR A 889 -22.63 -8.06 -28.49
C TYR A 889 -22.09 -6.68 -28.86
N ALA A 890 -22.95 -5.68 -28.84
CA ALA A 890 -22.57 -4.28 -29.04
C ALA A 890 -21.77 -3.74 -27.82
N ASN A 891 -22.09 -4.28 -26.62
CA ASN A 891 -21.40 -3.98 -25.36
C ASN A 891 -20.67 -5.23 -24.87
N VAL A 892 -19.34 -5.14 -24.71
CA VAL A 892 -18.49 -6.23 -24.25
C VAL A 892 -18.85 -6.67 -22.83
N VAL A 893 -19.24 -5.73 -21.96
CA VAL A 893 -19.63 -6.04 -20.57
C VAL A 893 -20.88 -6.89 -20.54
N GLU A 894 -21.90 -6.56 -21.35
CA GLU A 894 -23.11 -7.39 -21.52
C GLU A 894 -22.77 -8.80 -22.04
N GLY A 895 -21.86 -8.87 -23.01
CA GLY A 895 -21.37 -10.13 -23.53
C GLY A 895 -20.67 -11.00 -22.49
N ILE A 896 -19.86 -10.40 -21.62
CA ILE A 896 -19.22 -11.09 -20.50
C ILE A 896 -20.27 -11.63 -19.53
N ILE A 897 -21.22 -10.80 -19.13
CA ILE A 897 -22.29 -11.19 -18.18
C ILE A 897 -23.14 -12.35 -18.74
N ALA A 898 -23.46 -12.32 -20.04
CA ALA A 898 -24.28 -13.35 -20.67
C ALA A 898 -23.57 -14.70 -20.83
N ASN A 899 -22.23 -14.72 -20.91
CA ASN A 899 -21.44 -15.93 -21.16
C ASN A 899 -20.66 -16.43 -19.95
N ALA A 900 -20.59 -15.67 -18.83
CA ALA A 900 -19.96 -16.08 -17.58
C ALA A 900 -20.86 -17.00 -16.76
#